data_62439a48e397ad1e4ce13c0f9deb3908
#
_entry.id   62439a48e397ad1e4ce13c0f9deb3908
#
_cell.length_a   1.000
_cell.length_b   1.000
_cell.length_c   1.000
_cell.angle_alpha   90.00
_cell.angle_beta   90.00
_cell.angle_gamma   90.00
#
_symmetry.space_group_name_H-M   'P 1'
#
loop_
_entity.id
_entity.type
_entity.pdbx_description
1 polymer ?
#
loop_
_entity_poly.entity_id
_entity_poly.type
_entity_poly.pdbx_seq_one_letter_code
_entity_poly.pdbx_strand_id
1 'polypeptide(L)'
;MYKNKKIFILGMARSGYEVAKLLAPDNKILITDVKPQDNDKVKELEGLGVEFILSDKPDDFFDDSYDIMIKNPGIKYDHKCVVKAKNMGIPVVNEIEVAYHYLNKDINIIGVTGSNGKTTTTSIIYEIMKRAFGDKVVLAGNIGTPLCHYVKNIKSGDYLVMEISDHQLCDMYDFKTNTSIITNIYECHTDFHDSHERYVMTKKKIFNHHTKYDTAIINMDNKEVMDMTKDIKSSKLYFSCIDQTNCYYKDGFIYFDNVKYLDTSKIVLKGMHNYQNIMCAILCAKRYNISDDIIIDVLTTFSGVEHRLEYVGNINGREVYNDSKSTNTESTIIALNSFDKDIILLMGGLDRGHSFEELKDSMKNTKLVITYGETKNRIKEFCDKINVNCIVCDDLVTATELAYNNSKIGDVILLSPACASWDQFPDFETRGKLFKNTILKYKNGLFIEKGKHIYMIGIGGVSMSGIADILINMGYKVSGSDRVNSVITDKLKENGIQVYVPQSKNNITDDIDFLVYTAAIKEDNVEMIEAKKKKIPMMERGEFLGEITKLYSNTIGIAGTHGKTSTTSMVSLIFLEAGRDPTIQVGSILSNINGNYRVGKSDTLIIEACEYCDSFLSFKQKSAIILNIDNDHLDYFKNLENIKKSFNKYVSHLPNDGYLVINNDDKNSSELKDNTSAKVVTYGINNDSDYMATDIDYDDEGCARFNVINDGNNLGRIELSVPGEHNVLNALSAIALASSYDISFEDIKKGIKKYKGASRRLEYKGKFKGACVYDDYGHHPTEIMATSNAIHKKQYNESWVIFEAHTYSRAYKHKDDFAKALKNFDHIIVTDIYAAREENVYGITEDDIVKAIKKYGKEAFYISNYDDIKLYLSQYVHDGDLILTLGAGNVTKVADLLVSKNE
;
A
#
# COMPACT_ATOMS: atom_id res chain seq x y z
N MET A 1 -2.51 -43.04 17.80
CA MET A 1 -2.56 -42.76 19.23
C MET A 1 -3.87 -42.02 19.59
N TYR A 2 -4.26 -40.99 18.87
CA TYR A 2 -5.49 -40.25 19.10
C TYR A 2 -6.60 -40.70 18.12
N LYS A 3 -7.23 -41.86 18.38
CA LYS A 3 -8.37 -42.35 17.61
C LYS A 3 -9.47 -42.85 18.55
N ASN A 4 -10.70 -42.54 18.18
CA ASN A 4 -11.90 -42.91 18.96
C ASN A 4 -11.88 -42.36 20.39
N LYS A 5 -11.33 -41.13 20.54
CA LYS A 5 -11.18 -40.45 21.83
C LYS A 5 -12.23 -39.35 22.00
N LYS A 6 -12.59 -39.04 23.23
CA LYS A 6 -13.33 -37.87 23.63
C LYS A 6 -12.32 -36.84 24.12
N ILE A 7 -12.16 -35.76 23.37
CA ILE A 7 -11.08 -34.78 23.52
C ILE A 7 -11.66 -33.43 23.95
N PHE A 8 -11.12 -32.88 25.01
CA PHE A 8 -11.44 -31.52 25.46
C PHE A 8 -10.31 -30.54 25.06
N ILE A 9 -10.65 -29.49 24.32
CA ILE A 9 -9.67 -28.44 23.94
C ILE A 9 -9.99 -27.19 24.72
N LEU A 10 -9.04 -26.75 25.54
CA LEU A 10 -9.13 -25.57 26.37
C LEU A 10 -8.41 -24.39 25.67
N GLY A 11 -9.19 -23.46 25.10
CA GLY A 11 -8.72 -22.34 24.28
C GLY A 11 -8.54 -22.68 22.81
N MET A 12 -9.33 -22.06 21.92
CA MET A 12 -9.26 -22.29 20.48
C MET A 12 -7.99 -21.65 19.90
N ALA A 13 -7.89 -20.33 19.90
CA ALA A 13 -6.82 -19.57 19.27
C ALA A 13 -6.29 -20.22 17.95
N ARG A 14 -5.03 -20.02 17.59
CA ARG A 14 -4.43 -20.66 16.39
C ARG A 14 -4.15 -22.15 16.61
N SER A 15 -3.60 -22.51 17.76
CA SER A 15 -3.17 -23.90 18.06
C SER A 15 -4.35 -24.83 18.31
N GLY A 16 -5.36 -24.38 19.06
CA GLY A 16 -6.58 -25.15 19.29
C GLY A 16 -7.37 -25.41 18.00
N TYR A 17 -7.44 -24.44 17.11
CA TYR A 17 -8.06 -24.62 15.80
C TYR A 17 -7.36 -25.68 14.94
N GLU A 18 -6.03 -25.60 14.79
CA GLU A 18 -5.29 -26.54 13.93
C GLU A 18 -5.26 -27.96 14.51
N VAL A 19 -5.15 -28.11 15.84
CA VAL A 19 -5.22 -29.45 16.46
C VAL A 19 -6.62 -30.07 16.36
N ALA A 20 -7.66 -29.25 16.46
CA ALA A 20 -9.02 -29.73 16.26
C ALA A 20 -9.27 -30.24 14.84
N LYS A 21 -8.82 -29.50 13.82
CA LYS A 21 -8.87 -29.93 12.41
C LYS A 21 -8.14 -31.25 12.16
N LEU A 22 -6.96 -31.41 12.79
CA LEU A 22 -6.19 -32.65 12.65
C LEU A 22 -6.91 -33.86 13.25
N LEU A 23 -7.55 -33.68 14.42
CA LEU A 23 -8.09 -34.75 15.21
C LEU A 23 -9.59 -35.07 14.96
N ALA A 24 -10.35 -34.11 14.43
CA ALA A 24 -11.81 -34.23 14.22
C ALA A 24 -12.27 -35.49 13.42
N PRO A 25 -11.56 -35.91 12.36
CA PRO A 25 -12.01 -37.05 11.57
C PRO A 25 -12.13 -38.36 12.33
N ASP A 26 -11.35 -38.54 13.41
CA ASP A 26 -11.25 -39.78 14.15
C ASP A 26 -11.75 -39.69 15.62
N ASN A 27 -12.24 -38.53 16.09
CA ASN A 27 -12.47 -38.24 17.50
C ASN A 27 -13.73 -37.41 17.75
N LYS A 28 -14.26 -37.44 18.99
CA LYS A 28 -15.27 -36.50 19.47
C LYS A 28 -14.58 -35.35 20.19
N ILE A 29 -14.78 -34.10 19.73
CA ILE A 29 -14.06 -32.94 20.23
C ILE A 29 -15.04 -31.88 20.73
N LEU A 30 -14.77 -31.35 21.92
CA LEU A 30 -15.35 -30.13 22.45
C LEU A 30 -14.26 -29.10 22.64
N ILE A 31 -14.48 -27.89 22.11
CA ILE A 31 -13.61 -26.73 22.33
C ILE A 31 -14.36 -25.73 23.21
N THR A 32 -13.65 -25.14 24.19
CA THR A 32 -14.14 -24.00 24.95
C THR A 32 -13.21 -22.82 24.82
N ASP A 33 -13.76 -21.60 24.75
CA ASP A 33 -12.99 -20.36 24.80
C ASP A 33 -13.75 -19.29 25.61
N VAL A 34 -13.02 -18.35 26.17
CA VAL A 34 -13.61 -17.22 26.94
C VAL A 34 -13.87 -16.00 26.04
N LYS A 35 -13.32 -15.97 24.85
CA LYS A 35 -13.46 -14.86 23.90
C LYS A 35 -14.16 -15.35 22.62
N PRO A 36 -14.98 -14.50 22.00
CA PRO A 36 -15.50 -14.78 20.66
C PRO A 36 -14.34 -15.08 19.69
N GLN A 37 -14.54 -16.08 18.86
CA GLN A 37 -13.59 -16.52 17.85
C GLN A 37 -14.11 -16.18 16.45
N ASP A 38 -13.25 -16.31 15.44
CA ASP A 38 -13.59 -16.12 14.04
C ASP A 38 -14.76 -17.06 13.63
N ASN A 39 -15.88 -16.47 13.23
CA ASN A 39 -17.10 -17.22 12.91
C ASN A 39 -16.92 -18.23 11.77
N ASP A 40 -16.08 -17.92 10.77
CA ASP A 40 -15.85 -18.82 9.64
C ASP A 40 -15.04 -20.05 10.08
N LYS A 41 -14.06 -19.87 10.96
CA LYS A 41 -13.29 -20.96 11.56
C LYS A 41 -14.14 -21.82 12.49
N VAL A 42 -15.02 -21.21 13.27
CA VAL A 42 -15.96 -21.98 14.14
C VAL A 42 -16.89 -22.82 13.28
N LYS A 43 -17.52 -22.26 12.24
CA LYS A 43 -18.38 -23.01 11.30
C LYS A 43 -17.64 -24.14 10.58
N GLU A 44 -16.36 -23.91 10.19
CA GLU A 44 -15.55 -24.96 9.59
C GLU A 44 -15.37 -26.16 10.54
N LEU A 45 -15.06 -25.89 11.83
CA LEU A 45 -14.91 -26.95 12.84
C LEU A 45 -16.25 -27.66 13.14
N GLU A 46 -17.34 -26.90 13.25
CA GLU A 46 -18.69 -27.49 13.42
C GLU A 46 -19.05 -28.40 12.23
N GLY A 47 -18.68 -27.98 11.01
CA GLY A 47 -18.83 -28.81 9.81
C GLY A 47 -18.03 -30.14 9.84
N LEU A 48 -16.95 -30.16 10.65
CA LEU A 48 -16.17 -31.39 10.92
C LEU A 48 -16.68 -32.19 12.13
N GLY A 49 -17.78 -31.77 12.77
CA GLY A 49 -18.37 -32.45 13.94
C GLY A 49 -17.74 -32.05 15.27
N VAL A 50 -16.99 -30.91 15.33
CA VAL A 50 -16.45 -30.35 16.57
C VAL A 50 -17.52 -29.48 17.23
N GLU A 51 -17.73 -29.63 18.53
CA GLU A 51 -18.58 -28.76 19.33
C GLU A 51 -17.78 -27.58 19.86
N PHE A 52 -18.31 -26.36 19.73
CA PHE A 52 -17.68 -25.11 20.22
C PHE A 52 -18.57 -24.44 21.26
N ILE A 53 -18.04 -24.13 22.43
CA ILE A 53 -18.74 -23.46 23.52
C ILE A 53 -17.97 -22.23 23.97
N LEU A 54 -18.60 -21.06 23.87
CA LEU A 54 -18.09 -19.81 24.45
C LEU A 54 -18.52 -19.73 25.92
N SER A 55 -17.55 -19.81 26.86
CA SER A 55 -17.84 -19.79 28.29
C SER A 55 -16.66 -19.25 29.09
N ASP A 56 -16.96 -18.48 30.13
CA ASP A 56 -16.01 -18.05 31.15
C ASP A 56 -15.78 -19.12 32.24
N LYS A 57 -16.56 -20.23 32.20
CA LYS A 57 -16.48 -21.37 33.11
C LYS A 57 -16.30 -22.68 32.35
N PRO A 58 -15.16 -22.89 31.71
CA PRO A 58 -14.92 -24.11 30.93
C PRO A 58 -14.91 -25.38 31.77
N ASP A 59 -14.68 -25.30 33.07
CA ASP A 59 -14.71 -26.41 34.01
C ASP A 59 -16.12 -27.01 34.21
N ASP A 60 -17.20 -26.29 33.89
CA ASP A 60 -18.56 -26.81 33.92
C ASP A 60 -18.83 -27.85 32.79
N PHE A 61 -18.05 -27.79 31.71
CA PHE A 61 -18.19 -28.70 30.54
C PHE A 61 -17.16 -29.83 30.52
N PHE A 62 -16.28 -29.90 31.49
CA PHE A 62 -15.23 -30.90 31.59
C PHE A 62 -15.51 -31.92 32.72
N ASP A 63 -15.48 -33.20 32.42
CA ASP A 63 -15.71 -34.30 33.35
C ASP A 63 -14.78 -35.50 33.08
N ASP A 64 -14.96 -36.60 33.81
CA ASP A 64 -14.16 -37.84 33.74
C ASP A 64 -14.41 -38.66 32.49
N SER A 65 -15.38 -38.29 31.65
CA SER A 65 -15.64 -38.96 30.38
C SER A 65 -14.64 -38.57 29.26
N TYR A 66 -13.82 -37.54 29.47
CA TYR A 66 -12.79 -37.16 28.52
C TYR A 66 -11.52 -38.01 28.68
N ASP A 67 -10.97 -38.44 27.55
CA ASP A 67 -9.72 -39.20 27.52
C ASP A 67 -8.47 -38.35 27.64
N ILE A 68 -8.53 -37.05 27.21
CA ILE A 68 -7.39 -36.14 27.18
C ILE A 68 -7.87 -34.68 27.11
N MET A 69 -7.10 -33.81 27.73
CA MET A 69 -7.22 -32.37 27.59
C MET A 69 -6.07 -31.81 26.73
N ILE A 70 -6.40 -31.03 25.70
CA ILE A 70 -5.42 -30.29 24.92
C ILE A 70 -5.55 -28.80 25.29
N LYS A 71 -4.49 -28.24 25.83
CA LYS A 71 -4.50 -26.90 26.41
C LYS A 71 -3.72 -25.90 25.52
N ASN A 72 -4.28 -24.72 25.30
CA ASN A 72 -3.52 -23.62 24.73
C ASN A 72 -2.33 -23.28 25.66
N PRO A 73 -1.10 -23.16 25.13
CA PRO A 73 0.09 -22.94 25.95
C PRO A 73 0.00 -21.75 26.91
N GLY A 74 -0.68 -20.66 26.52
CA GLY A 74 -0.84 -19.47 27.36
C GLY A 74 -1.75 -19.62 28.59
N ILE A 75 -2.48 -20.72 28.71
CA ILE A 75 -3.33 -21.01 29.87
C ILE A 75 -2.45 -21.58 31.01
N LYS A 76 -2.52 -20.96 32.20
CA LYS A 76 -1.72 -21.35 33.34
C LYS A 76 -2.07 -22.78 33.80
N TYR A 77 -1.07 -23.44 34.44
CA TYR A 77 -1.23 -24.79 34.97
C TYR A 77 -2.09 -24.86 36.22
N ASP A 78 -2.33 -23.75 36.92
CA ASP A 78 -3.22 -23.61 38.09
C ASP A 78 -4.67 -23.26 37.67
N HIS A 79 -4.95 -23.12 36.38
CA HIS A 79 -6.31 -22.91 35.88
C HIS A 79 -7.23 -24.04 36.38
N LYS A 80 -8.40 -23.69 36.90
CA LYS A 80 -9.35 -24.64 37.52
C LYS A 80 -9.60 -25.88 36.67
N CYS A 81 -9.83 -25.72 35.38
CA CYS A 81 -10.06 -26.81 34.46
C CYS A 81 -8.84 -27.73 34.33
N VAL A 82 -7.62 -27.18 34.29
CA VAL A 82 -6.35 -27.94 34.24
C VAL A 82 -6.13 -28.71 35.52
N VAL A 83 -6.36 -28.09 36.67
CA VAL A 83 -6.27 -28.71 37.98
C VAL A 83 -7.28 -29.86 38.09
N LYS A 84 -8.53 -29.64 37.62
CA LYS A 84 -9.59 -30.69 37.58
C LYS A 84 -9.15 -31.88 36.74
N ALA A 85 -8.60 -31.68 35.53
CA ALA A 85 -8.10 -32.76 34.68
C ALA A 85 -6.98 -33.57 35.37
N LYS A 86 -6.00 -32.90 35.98
CA LYS A 86 -4.90 -33.54 36.71
C LYS A 86 -5.41 -34.38 37.91
N ASN A 87 -6.38 -33.88 38.67
CA ASN A 87 -6.97 -34.58 39.80
C ASN A 87 -7.76 -35.83 39.38
N MET A 88 -8.32 -35.83 38.16
CA MET A 88 -8.98 -36.97 37.55
C MET A 88 -8.01 -37.95 36.86
N GLY A 89 -6.70 -37.63 36.82
CA GLY A 89 -5.70 -38.46 36.14
C GLY A 89 -5.78 -38.37 34.61
N ILE A 90 -6.47 -37.34 34.06
CA ILE A 90 -6.60 -37.12 32.62
C ILE A 90 -5.35 -36.39 32.11
N PRO A 91 -4.68 -36.93 31.06
CA PRO A 91 -3.50 -36.28 30.49
C PRO A 91 -3.81 -34.88 29.95
N VAL A 92 -2.94 -33.93 30.25
CA VAL A 92 -2.98 -32.56 29.73
C VAL A 92 -1.76 -32.34 28.82
N VAL A 93 -1.98 -32.09 27.55
CA VAL A 93 -0.93 -31.88 26.55
C VAL A 93 -1.19 -30.60 25.75
N ASN A 94 -0.23 -30.19 24.94
CA ASN A 94 -0.42 -29.09 23.99
C ASN A 94 -0.41 -29.56 22.52
N GLU A 95 -0.60 -28.65 21.61
CA GLU A 95 -0.68 -28.89 20.17
C GLU A 95 0.61 -29.53 19.60
N ILE A 96 1.80 -29.11 20.08
CA ILE A 96 3.08 -29.63 19.60
C ILE A 96 3.26 -31.09 19.99
N GLU A 97 2.90 -31.45 21.23
CA GLU A 97 2.95 -32.84 21.69
C GLU A 97 2.02 -33.75 20.86
N VAL A 98 0.82 -33.27 20.54
CA VAL A 98 -0.11 -33.98 19.65
C VAL A 98 0.49 -34.13 18.26
N ALA A 99 0.97 -33.05 17.65
CA ALA A 99 1.55 -33.07 16.32
C ALA A 99 2.74 -34.02 16.22
N TYR A 100 3.60 -34.05 17.24
CA TYR A 100 4.80 -34.90 17.28
C TYR A 100 4.45 -36.40 17.09
N HIS A 101 3.36 -36.88 17.64
CA HIS A 101 2.89 -38.26 17.48
C HIS A 101 2.41 -38.61 16.07
N TYR A 102 2.14 -37.63 15.22
CA TYR A 102 1.77 -37.78 13.81
C TYR A 102 2.96 -37.59 12.85
N LEU A 103 4.10 -37.09 13.34
CA LEU A 103 5.27 -36.88 12.52
C LEU A 103 5.97 -38.22 12.19
N ASN A 104 6.61 -38.24 11.02
CA ASN A 104 7.51 -39.33 10.66
C ASN A 104 8.74 -39.34 11.60
N LYS A 105 9.18 -40.52 12.01
CA LYS A 105 10.33 -40.67 12.95
C LYS A 105 11.68 -40.29 12.34
N ASP A 106 11.77 -40.23 11.02
CA ASP A 106 13.02 -39.95 10.30
C ASP A 106 13.16 -38.45 9.91
N ILE A 107 12.54 -37.55 10.62
CA ILE A 107 12.72 -36.12 10.43
C ILE A 107 13.77 -35.54 11.37
N ASN A 108 14.42 -34.45 10.96
CA ASN A 108 15.37 -33.74 11.78
C ASN A 108 14.69 -32.52 12.46
N ILE A 109 14.49 -32.60 13.77
CA ILE A 109 13.87 -31.52 14.54
C ILE A 109 14.94 -30.68 15.21
N ILE A 110 14.95 -29.38 14.91
CA ILE A 110 15.83 -28.36 15.48
C ILE A 110 14.97 -27.49 16.36
N GLY A 111 15.19 -27.51 17.67
CA GLY A 111 14.44 -26.72 18.66
C GLY A 111 15.26 -25.59 19.24
N VAL A 112 14.73 -24.37 19.24
CA VAL A 112 15.36 -23.19 19.82
C VAL A 112 14.53 -22.68 20.99
N THR A 113 15.15 -22.56 22.18
CA THR A 113 14.56 -21.98 23.37
C THR A 113 15.50 -21.01 24.04
N GLY A 114 15.07 -20.34 25.12
CA GLY A 114 15.80 -19.37 25.91
C GLY A 114 14.92 -18.23 26.39
N SER A 115 15.43 -17.31 27.16
CA SER A 115 14.70 -16.10 27.55
C SER A 115 14.64 -15.13 26.39
N ASN A 116 15.77 -14.75 25.83
CA ASN A 116 15.87 -13.80 24.70
C ASN A 116 16.58 -14.43 23.49
N GLY A 117 16.41 -13.86 22.28
CA GLY A 117 17.08 -14.29 21.06
C GLY A 117 16.47 -15.49 20.33
N LYS A 118 15.44 -16.16 20.89
CA LYS A 118 14.78 -17.32 20.26
C LYS A 118 14.37 -17.07 18.82
N THR A 119 13.55 -16.06 18.59
CA THR A 119 12.97 -15.76 17.27
C THR A 119 14.05 -15.44 16.24
N THR A 120 15.03 -14.61 16.61
CA THR A 120 16.14 -14.24 15.72
C THR A 120 16.98 -15.47 15.37
N THR A 121 17.38 -16.26 16.36
CA THR A 121 18.15 -17.50 16.14
C THR A 121 17.39 -18.50 15.26
N THR A 122 16.10 -18.73 15.54
CA THR A 122 15.26 -19.64 14.77
C THR A 122 15.12 -19.17 13.32
N SER A 123 14.93 -17.86 13.10
CA SER A 123 14.78 -17.30 11.76
C SER A 123 16.08 -17.38 10.95
N ILE A 124 17.22 -17.07 11.55
CA ILE A 124 18.52 -17.21 10.87
C ILE A 124 18.77 -18.68 10.49
N ILE A 125 18.52 -19.62 11.41
CA ILE A 125 18.68 -21.06 11.13
C ILE A 125 17.73 -21.48 10.01
N TYR A 126 16.47 -21.06 10.06
CA TYR A 126 15.49 -21.37 9.03
C TYR A 126 15.94 -20.87 7.66
N GLU A 127 16.41 -19.63 7.54
CA GLU A 127 16.87 -19.05 6.26
C GLU A 127 18.09 -19.82 5.72
N ILE A 128 19.06 -20.15 6.57
CA ILE A 128 20.23 -20.95 6.15
C ILE A 128 19.80 -22.35 5.67
N MET A 129 18.96 -23.04 6.46
CA MET A 129 18.45 -24.36 6.14
C MET A 129 17.60 -24.35 4.86
N LYS A 130 16.69 -23.35 4.73
CA LYS A 130 15.82 -23.19 3.56
C LYS A 130 16.63 -22.96 2.27
N ARG A 131 17.69 -22.17 2.36
CA ARG A 131 18.59 -21.93 1.23
C ARG A 131 19.40 -23.18 0.85
N ALA A 132 19.76 -24.01 1.85
CA ALA A 132 20.50 -25.24 1.62
C ALA A 132 19.62 -26.41 1.13
N PHE A 133 18.42 -26.57 1.67
CA PHE A 133 17.59 -27.78 1.48
C PHE A 133 16.21 -27.50 0.83
N GLY A 134 15.91 -26.26 0.48
CA GLY A 134 14.69 -25.88 -0.24
C GLY A 134 13.41 -26.22 0.52
N ASP A 135 12.45 -26.82 -0.18
CA ASP A 135 11.12 -27.13 0.36
C ASP A 135 11.08 -28.26 1.39
N LYS A 136 12.22 -28.89 1.68
CA LYS A 136 12.33 -29.86 2.78
C LYS A 136 12.41 -29.23 4.15
N VAL A 137 12.38 -27.89 4.27
CA VAL A 137 12.51 -27.18 5.54
C VAL A 137 11.21 -26.51 5.91
N VAL A 138 10.70 -26.83 7.10
CA VAL A 138 9.46 -26.30 7.66
C VAL A 138 9.78 -25.49 8.91
N LEU A 139 9.16 -24.30 9.03
CA LEU A 139 9.21 -23.44 10.20
C LEU A 139 7.91 -23.56 11.00
N ALA A 140 7.99 -23.87 12.30
CA ALA A 140 6.81 -24.00 13.15
C ALA A 140 7.10 -23.66 14.63
N GLY A 141 6.11 -23.83 15.49
CA GLY A 141 6.21 -23.64 16.95
C GLY A 141 5.63 -22.32 17.41
N ASN A 142 6.37 -21.58 18.24
CA ASN A 142 5.93 -20.29 18.78
C ASN A 142 5.93 -19.13 17.75
N ILE A 143 6.56 -19.35 16.61
CA ILE A 143 6.54 -18.46 15.42
C ILE A 143 5.95 -19.18 14.24
N GLY A 144 5.35 -18.44 13.31
CA GLY A 144 4.74 -19.00 12.11
C GLY A 144 3.38 -19.65 12.38
N THR A 145 3.13 -20.76 11.68
CA THR A 145 1.90 -21.55 11.77
C THR A 145 2.08 -22.72 12.75
N PRO A 146 1.06 -23.11 13.52
CA PRO A 146 1.10 -24.26 14.41
C PRO A 146 1.55 -25.55 13.72
N LEU A 147 2.25 -26.44 14.42
CA LEU A 147 2.84 -27.63 13.84
C LEU A 147 1.78 -28.61 13.29
N CYS A 148 0.62 -28.71 13.92
CA CYS A 148 -0.50 -29.56 13.45
C CYS A 148 -0.94 -29.25 12.01
N HIS A 149 -0.76 -28.03 11.56
CA HIS A 149 -1.04 -27.62 10.16
C HIS A 149 -0.16 -28.37 9.14
N TYR A 150 1.09 -28.62 9.50
CA TYR A 150 2.09 -29.17 8.58
C TYR A 150 2.24 -30.68 8.63
N VAL A 151 1.71 -31.34 9.65
CA VAL A 151 1.94 -32.77 9.93
C VAL A 151 1.74 -33.67 8.70
N LYS A 152 0.70 -33.39 7.89
CA LYS A 152 0.38 -34.20 6.69
C LYS A 152 1.36 -33.96 5.53
N ASN A 153 2.10 -32.87 5.56
CA ASN A 153 2.97 -32.44 4.46
C ASN A 153 4.46 -32.76 4.74
N ILE A 154 4.83 -32.98 6.00
CA ILE A 154 6.22 -33.28 6.41
C ILE A 154 6.52 -34.75 6.10
N LYS A 155 7.62 -34.98 5.36
CA LYS A 155 8.06 -36.30 4.88
C LYS A 155 9.31 -36.77 5.62
N SER A 156 9.62 -38.06 5.48
CA SER A 156 10.90 -38.62 5.93
C SER A 156 12.09 -37.86 5.31
N GLY A 157 13.08 -37.52 6.13
CA GLY A 157 14.26 -36.75 5.71
C GLY A 157 14.10 -35.24 5.67
N ASP A 158 12.90 -34.71 6.00
CA ASP A 158 12.68 -33.27 6.10
C ASP A 158 13.27 -32.69 7.39
N TYR A 159 13.39 -31.37 7.41
CA TYR A 159 13.89 -30.58 8.53
C TYR A 159 12.77 -29.73 9.11
N LEU A 160 12.62 -29.78 10.42
CA LEU A 160 11.67 -28.96 11.16
C LEU A 160 12.43 -28.01 12.09
N VAL A 161 12.38 -26.72 11.80
CA VAL A 161 12.99 -25.67 12.62
C VAL A 161 11.91 -25.05 13.48
N MET A 162 12.06 -25.07 14.80
CA MET A 162 11.04 -24.68 15.76
C MET A 162 11.55 -23.67 16.79
N GLU A 163 10.80 -22.58 16.97
CA GLU A 163 10.88 -21.79 18.19
C GLU A 163 10.00 -22.46 19.26
N ILE A 164 10.55 -22.73 20.42
CA ILE A 164 9.83 -23.40 21.51
C ILE A 164 9.87 -22.53 22.77
N SER A 165 8.68 -22.08 23.21
CA SER A 165 8.52 -21.31 24.44
C SER A 165 8.49 -22.20 25.68
N ASP A 166 8.76 -21.64 26.85
CA ASP A 166 8.59 -22.29 28.15
C ASP A 166 7.15 -22.73 28.40
N HIS A 167 6.15 -21.90 27.98
CA HIS A 167 4.74 -22.27 28.09
C HIS A 167 4.40 -23.55 27.29
N GLN A 168 5.02 -23.74 26.13
CA GLN A 168 4.87 -24.96 25.33
C GLN A 168 5.57 -26.15 26.00
N LEU A 169 6.81 -25.95 26.48
CA LEU A 169 7.56 -27.01 27.15
C LEU A 169 6.88 -27.55 28.44
N CYS A 170 5.99 -26.80 29.07
CA CYS A 170 5.24 -27.26 30.24
C CYS A 170 4.48 -28.58 30.00
N ASP A 171 3.82 -28.70 28.86
CA ASP A 171 2.87 -29.77 28.54
C ASP A 171 3.38 -30.62 27.35
N MET A 172 4.71 -30.81 27.29
CA MET A 172 5.39 -31.70 26.34
C MET A 172 6.09 -32.81 27.11
N TYR A 173 5.82 -34.08 26.73
CA TYR A 173 6.27 -35.25 27.47
C TYR A 173 7.11 -36.19 26.62
N ASP A 174 6.68 -36.55 25.42
CA ASP A 174 7.38 -37.44 24.49
C ASP A 174 8.18 -36.68 23.40
N PHE A 175 7.94 -35.40 23.29
CA PHE A 175 8.57 -34.57 22.27
C PHE A 175 10.11 -34.59 22.39
N LYS A 176 10.77 -34.85 21.24
CA LYS A 176 12.21 -34.93 21.13
C LYS A 176 12.73 -34.10 19.96
N THR A 177 13.81 -33.37 20.18
CA THR A 177 14.59 -32.73 19.11
C THR A 177 15.86 -33.53 18.80
N ASN A 178 16.44 -33.35 17.59
CA ASN A 178 17.76 -33.89 17.20
C ASN A 178 18.86 -32.85 17.52
N THR A 179 18.53 -31.57 17.42
CA THR A 179 19.40 -30.46 17.80
C THR A 179 18.60 -29.48 18.65
N SER A 180 19.05 -29.23 19.86
CA SER A 180 18.47 -28.23 20.78
C SER A 180 19.42 -27.08 21.00
N ILE A 181 18.89 -25.87 20.92
CA ILE A 181 19.66 -24.64 21.16
C ILE A 181 19.04 -23.90 22.34
N ILE A 182 19.91 -23.52 23.29
CA ILE A 182 19.50 -22.64 24.37
C ILE A 182 20.32 -21.36 24.33
N THR A 183 19.63 -20.25 24.04
CA THR A 183 20.29 -18.96 23.83
C THR A 183 20.79 -18.34 25.13
N ASN A 184 19.94 -18.23 26.13
CA ASN A 184 20.23 -17.69 27.48
C ASN A 184 19.06 -17.97 28.42
N ILE A 185 19.31 -17.81 29.73
CA ILE A 185 18.28 -17.80 30.77
C ILE A 185 18.47 -16.55 31.60
N TYR A 186 17.39 -15.81 31.79
CA TYR A 186 17.29 -14.65 32.69
C TYR A 186 15.97 -14.75 33.45
N GLU A 187 15.84 -14.04 34.53
CA GLU A 187 14.61 -14.00 35.30
C GLU A 187 13.47 -13.39 34.49
N CYS A 188 12.47 -14.18 34.18
CA CYS A 188 11.26 -13.75 33.50
C CYS A 188 10.12 -14.77 33.69
N HIS A 189 8.88 -14.39 33.38
CA HIS A 189 7.66 -15.20 33.46
C HIS A 189 7.42 -15.81 34.87
N THR A 190 7.84 -15.14 35.94
CA THR A 190 7.60 -15.58 37.30
C THR A 190 6.13 -15.60 37.67
N ASP A 191 5.33 -14.78 37.02
CA ASP A 191 3.87 -14.78 37.11
C ASP A 191 3.21 -16.07 36.57
N PHE A 192 3.87 -16.78 35.64
CA PHE A 192 3.40 -18.06 35.06
C PHE A 192 3.99 -19.28 35.80
N HIS A 193 5.26 -19.23 36.20
CA HIS A 193 6.03 -20.38 36.75
C HIS A 193 6.12 -20.41 38.27
N ASP A 194 5.60 -19.41 38.97
CA ASP A 194 5.70 -19.20 40.45
C ASP A 194 7.14 -18.99 40.97
N SER A 195 8.16 -19.52 40.30
CA SER A 195 9.56 -19.34 40.68
C SER A 195 10.47 -19.41 39.45
N HIS A 196 11.61 -18.73 39.55
CA HIS A 196 12.66 -18.78 38.54
C HIS A 196 13.23 -20.20 38.38
N GLU A 197 13.40 -20.95 39.43
CA GLU A 197 13.88 -22.33 39.41
C GLU A 197 12.96 -23.22 38.52
N ARG A 198 11.65 -23.12 38.72
CA ARG A 198 10.67 -23.85 37.91
C ARG A 198 10.72 -23.44 36.41
N TYR A 199 10.94 -22.17 36.15
CA TYR A 199 11.16 -21.69 34.76
C TYR A 199 12.39 -22.34 34.13
N VAL A 200 13.53 -22.37 34.83
CA VAL A 200 14.78 -23.02 34.40
C VAL A 200 14.55 -24.51 34.11
N MET A 201 13.90 -25.21 35.07
CA MET A 201 13.60 -26.65 34.94
C MET A 201 12.65 -26.93 33.76
N THR A 202 11.72 -26.02 33.52
CA THR A 202 10.82 -26.17 32.34
C THR A 202 11.60 -26.07 31.03
N LYS A 203 12.52 -25.12 30.91
CA LYS A 203 13.36 -24.99 29.70
C LYS A 203 14.30 -26.18 29.50
N LYS A 204 14.79 -26.77 30.59
CA LYS A 204 15.61 -27.99 30.54
C LYS A 204 14.90 -29.16 29.87
N LYS A 205 13.56 -29.20 29.88
CA LYS A 205 12.79 -30.28 29.24
C LYS A 205 13.08 -30.44 27.74
N ILE A 206 13.59 -29.43 27.04
CA ILE A 206 13.98 -29.53 25.64
C ILE A 206 15.02 -30.63 25.40
N PHE A 207 15.77 -31.04 26.44
CA PHE A 207 16.79 -32.08 26.41
C PHE A 207 16.31 -33.43 26.96
N ASN A 208 15.05 -33.58 27.42
CA ASN A 208 14.61 -34.76 28.18
C ASN A 208 14.83 -36.11 27.47
N HIS A 209 14.68 -36.15 26.16
CA HIS A 209 14.81 -37.37 25.36
C HIS A 209 16.11 -37.42 24.54
N HIS A 210 17.07 -36.56 24.83
CA HIS A 210 18.34 -36.53 24.14
C HIS A 210 19.22 -37.74 24.52
N THR A 211 19.95 -38.20 23.54
CA THR A 211 20.96 -39.26 23.63
C THR A 211 22.32 -38.69 23.21
N LYS A 212 23.36 -39.48 23.26
CA LYS A 212 24.73 -39.10 22.76
C LYS A 212 24.75 -38.74 21.26
N TYR A 213 23.71 -39.09 20.49
CA TYR A 213 23.61 -38.82 19.05
C TYR A 213 22.94 -37.47 18.75
N ASP A 214 22.31 -36.91 19.75
CA ASP A 214 21.63 -35.61 19.63
C ASP A 214 22.61 -34.49 20.01
N THR A 215 22.39 -33.28 19.52
CA THR A 215 23.29 -32.14 19.71
C THR A 215 22.63 -31.06 20.59
N ALA A 216 23.38 -30.54 21.56
CA ALA A 216 23.02 -29.37 22.34
C ALA A 216 23.98 -28.20 22.00
N ILE A 217 23.44 -27.06 21.59
CA ILE A 217 24.18 -25.82 21.37
C ILE A 217 23.92 -24.88 22.54
N ILE A 218 25.00 -24.53 23.25
CA ILE A 218 24.98 -24.01 24.62
C ILE A 218 25.71 -22.69 24.71
N ASN A 219 25.11 -21.70 25.36
CA ASN A 219 25.72 -20.41 25.66
C ASN A 219 26.67 -20.56 26.87
N MET A 220 27.96 -20.46 26.65
CA MET A 220 28.98 -20.56 27.67
C MET A 220 29.06 -19.32 28.58
N ASP A 221 28.62 -18.16 28.04
CA ASP A 221 28.61 -16.89 28.79
C ASP A 221 27.49 -16.82 29.85
N ASN A 222 26.49 -17.71 29.75
CA ASN A 222 25.34 -17.69 30.66
C ASN A 222 25.48 -18.81 31.72
N LYS A 223 25.73 -18.40 32.96
CA LYS A 223 25.97 -19.32 34.08
C LYS A 223 24.84 -20.33 34.30
N GLU A 224 23.59 -19.87 34.25
CA GLU A 224 22.42 -20.72 34.47
C GLU A 224 22.26 -21.78 33.38
N VAL A 225 22.53 -21.39 32.13
CA VAL A 225 22.58 -22.34 31.00
C VAL A 225 23.66 -23.38 31.21
N MET A 226 24.86 -22.97 31.63
CA MET A 226 25.95 -23.90 31.92
C MET A 226 25.59 -24.85 33.07
N ASP A 227 24.97 -24.32 34.13
CA ASP A 227 24.59 -25.14 35.31
C ASP A 227 23.51 -26.17 34.95
N MET A 228 22.45 -25.77 34.22
CA MET A 228 21.34 -26.68 33.86
C MET A 228 21.74 -27.75 32.84
N THR A 229 22.81 -27.52 32.08
CA THR A 229 23.22 -28.42 30.98
C THR A 229 24.37 -29.37 31.39
N LYS A 230 24.82 -29.36 32.65
CA LYS A 230 25.93 -30.18 33.13
C LYS A 230 25.71 -31.67 32.87
N ASP A 231 24.54 -32.18 33.14
CA ASP A 231 24.16 -33.59 33.20
C ASP A 231 23.39 -34.11 31.97
N ILE A 232 23.22 -33.28 30.91
CA ILE A 232 22.52 -33.72 29.70
C ILE A 232 23.38 -34.73 28.90
N LYS A 233 22.70 -35.66 28.22
CA LYS A 233 23.35 -36.74 27.47
C LYS A 233 23.84 -36.37 26.09
N SER A 234 23.47 -35.20 25.59
CA SER A 234 23.75 -34.72 24.23
C SER A 234 25.24 -34.50 24.00
N SER A 235 25.68 -34.60 22.75
CA SER A 235 26.92 -33.98 22.28
C SER A 235 26.79 -32.46 22.43
N LYS A 236 27.78 -31.80 23.05
CA LYS A 236 27.70 -30.37 23.39
C LYS A 236 28.58 -29.55 22.47
N LEU A 237 28.02 -28.49 21.88
CA LEU A 237 28.72 -27.44 21.16
C LEU A 237 28.51 -26.13 21.91
N TYR A 238 29.57 -25.34 22.07
CA TYR A 238 29.54 -24.12 22.86
C TYR A 238 29.78 -22.88 22.01
N PHE A 239 29.12 -21.80 22.37
CA PHE A 239 29.42 -20.47 21.82
C PHE A 239 29.68 -19.47 22.95
N SER A 240 30.51 -18.44 22.67
CA SER A 240 30.87 -17.41 23.65
C SER A 240 31.29 -16.11 22.99
N CYS A 241 30.96 -15.00 23.64
CA CYS A 241 31.50 -13.68 23.31
C CYS A 241 32.68 -13.29 24.22
N ILE A 242 33.00 -14.12 25.23
CA ILE A 242 34.01 -13.86 26.27
C ILE A 242 35.20 -14.82 26.10
N ASP A 243 34.93 -16.11 26.01
CA ASP A 243 35.93 -17.17 26.05
C ASP A 243 36.05 -17.89 24.70
N GLN A 244 37.22 -18.45 24.46
CA GLN A 244 37.50 -19.28 23.27
C GLN A 244 36.83 -20.66 23.37
N THR A 245 36.02 -21.01 22.37
CA THR A 245 35.29 -22.28 22.33
C THR A 245 34.99 -22.70 20.89
N ASN A 246 34.03 -23.61 20.61
CA ASN A 246 33.70 -24.05 19.25
C ASN A 246 33.33 -22.88 18.32
N CYS A 247 32.55 -21.91 18.79
CA CYS A 247 32.27 -20.69 18.04
C CYS A 247 32.36 -19.50 18.98
N TYR A 248 33.20 -18.51 18.68
CA TYR A 248 33.41 -17.38 19.59
C TYR A 248 33.67 -16.08 18.85
N TYR A 249 33.36 -14.96 19.54
CA TYR A 249 33.64 -13.60 19.07
C TYR A 249 34.96 -13.11 19.67
N LYS A 250 35.81 -12.50 18.84
CA LYS A 250 37.02 -11.81 19.28
C LYS A 250 37.43 -10.74 18.27
N ASP A 251 37.77 -9.55 18.74
CA ASP A 251 38.38 -8.45 17.97
C ASP A 251 37.69 -8.15 16.63
N GLY A 252 36.35 -8.06 16.65
CA GLY A 252 35.55 -7.76 15.44
C GLY A 252 35.30 -8.95 14.52
N PHE A 253 35.65 -10.18 14.93
CA PHE A 253 35.46 -11.38 14.13
C PHE A 253 34.76 -12.50 14.91
N ILE A 254 33.96 -13.28 14.21
CA ILE A 254 33.49 -14.58 14.70
C ILE A 254 34.46 -15.65 14.21
N TYR A 255 34.88 -16.52 15.13
CA TYR A 255 35.74 -17.67 14.89
C TYR A 255 34.92 -18.96 15.00
N PHE A 256 35.22 -19.94 14.13
CA PHE A 256 34.69 -21.30 14.20
C PHE A 256 35.87 -22.28 14.23
N ASP A 257 35.91 -23.15 15.24
CA ASP A 257 37.00 -24.09 15.48
C ASP A 257 38.41 -23.43 15.39
N ASN A 258 38.55 -22.26 16.01
CA ASN A 258 39.76 -21.43 16.04
C ASN A 258 40.19 -20.82 14.70
N VAL A 259 39.37 -20.96 13.64
CA VAL A 259 39.61 -20.31 12.36
C VAL A 259 38.77 -19.05 12.27
N LYS A 260 39.37 -17.97 11.76
CA LYS A 260 38.67 -16.69 11.52
C LYS A 260 37.59 -16.92 10.46
N TYR A 261 36.34 -16.83 10.86
CA TYR A 261 35.19 -17.26 10.02
C TYR A 261 34.43 -16.13 9.38
N LEU A 262 34.05 -15.10 10.17
CA LEU A 262 33.20 -14.02 9.68
C LEU A 262 33.60 -12.67 10.29
N ASP A 263 33.76 -11.65 9.44
CA ASP A 263 33.96 -10.27 9.84
C ASP A 263 32.62 -9.65 10.24
N THR A 264 32.51 -9.21 11.51
CA THR A 264 31.24 -8.64 12.04
C THR A 264 30.88 -7.29 11.44
N SER A 265 31.85 -6.58 10.81
CA SER A 265 31.56 -5.36 10.06
C SER A 265 30.62 -5.60 8.87
N LYS A 266 30.67 -6.80 8.28
CA LYS A 266 29.85 -7.22 7.15
C LYS A 266 28.44 -7.70 7.52
N ILE A 267 28.18 -7.91 8.81
CA ILE A 267 26.88 -8.38 9.30
C ILE A 267 25.93 -7.20 9.41
N VAL A 268 24.70 -7.34 8.92
CA VAL A 268 23.66 -6.31 9.01
C VAL A 268 23.18 -6.17 10.47
N LEU A 269 22.94 -7.30 11.15
CA LEU A 269 22.52 -7.33 12.55
C LEU A 269 23.66 -6.98 13.50
N LYS A 270 23.63 -5.80 14.08
CA LYS A 270 24.68 -5.34 15.03
C LYS A 270 24.33 -5.73 16.47
N GLY A 271 25.37 -5.72 17.33
CA GLY A 271 25.27 -5.93 18.76
C GLY A 271 25.65 -7.35 19.23
N MET A 272 26.24 -7.42 20.45
CA MET A 272 26.78 -8.67 21.00
C MET A 272 25.73 -9.78 21.11
N HIS A 273 24.49 -9.43 21.47
CA HIS A 273 23.38 -10.39 21.55
C HIS A 273 23.04 -11.01 20.18
N ASN A 274 23.20 -10.26 19.09
CA ASN A 274 23.02 -10.79 17.73
C ASN A 274 24.21 -11.64 17.29
N TYR A 275 25.41 -11.31 17.74
CA TYR A 275 26.59 -12.19 17.49
C TYR A 275 26.42 -13.53 18.19
N GLN A 276 25.82 -13.58 19.40
CA GLN A 276 25.43 -14.84 20.06
C GLN A 276 24.41 -15.63 19.24
N ASN A 277 23.33 -14.97 18.75
CA ASN A 277 22.32 -15.62 17.89
C ASN A 277 22.93 -16.17 16.59
N ILE A 278 23.86 -15.44 15.97
CA ILE A 278 24.58 -15.83 14.77
C ILE A 278 25.50 -17.03 15.02
N MET A 279 26.22 -17.03 16.13
CA MET A 279 27.07 -18.17 16.51
C MET A 279 26.26 -19.45 16.73
N CYS A 280 25.06 -19.35 17.31
CA CYS A 280 24.13 -20.48 17.38
C CYS A 280 23.79 -21.03 15.99
N ALA A 281 23.49 -20.12 15.06
CA ALA A 281 23.11 -20.50 13.69
C ALA A 281 24.30 -21.13 12.92
N ILE A 282 25.51 -20.61 13.09
CA ILE A 282 26.73 -21.20 12.50
C ILE A 282 26.91 -22.63 13.03
N LEU A 283 26.89 -22.85 14.34
CA LEU A 283 27.04 -24.18 14.94
C LEU A 283 25.98 -25.17 14.46
N CYS A 284 24.72 -24.71 14.37
CA CYS A 284 23.62 -25.50 13.84
C CYS A 284 23.83 -25.85 12.35
N ALA A 285 24.14 -24.89 11.52
CA ALA A 285 24.39 -25.11 10.09
C ALA A 285 25.55 -26.06 9.82
N LYS A 286 26.66 -25.91 10.57
CA LYS A 286 27.82 -26.81 10.49
C LYS A 286 27.48 -28.23 10.94
N ARG A 287 26.63 -28.43 11.91
CA ARG A 287 26.11 -29.75 12.33
C ARG A 287 25.39 -30.47 11.19
N TYR A 288 24.76 -29.74 10.27
CA TYR A 288 24.05 -30.29 9.10
C TYR A 288 24.90 -30.19 7.82
N ASN A 289 26.22 -29.97 7.91
CA ASN A 289 27.17 -29.92 6.80
C ASN A 289 26.81 -28.91 5.69
N ILE A 290 26.20 -27.77 6.06
CA ILE A 290 25.92 -26.71 5.11
C ILE A 290 27.20 -25.96 4.74
N SER A 291 27.36 -25.62 3.47
CA SER A 291 28.56 -24.95 2.94
C SER A 291 28.69 -23.52 3.53
N ASP A 292 29.95 -23.09 3.66
CA ASP A 292 30.27 -21.76 4.20
C ASP A 292 29.71 -20.64 3.35
N ASP A 293 29.69 -20.79 2.04
CA ASP A 293 29.13 -19.77 1.14
C ASP A 293 27.65 -19.47 1.43
N ILE A 294 26.84 -20.51 1.66
CA ILE A 294 25.42 -20.34 2.03
C ILE A 294 25.29 -19.67 3.40
N ILE A 295 26.07 -20.12 4.38
CA ILE A 295 26.02 -19.57 5.74
C ILE A 295 26.41 -18.09 5.73
N ILE A 296 27.54 -17.74 5.13
CA ILE A 296 28.06 -16.37 5.09
C ILE A 296 27.12 -15.46 4.30
N ASP A 297 26.59 -15.92 3.16
CA ASP A 297 25.67 -15.14 2.35
C ASP A 297 24.39 -14.79 3.13
N VAL A 298 23.77 -15.75 3.82
CA VAL A 298 22.64 -15.47 4.70
C VAL A 298 23.02 -14.51 5.81
N LEU A 299 24.11 -14.73 6.53
CA LEU A 299 24.50 -13.91 7.69
C LEU A 299 24.85 -12.47 7.31
N THR A 300 25.32 -12.22 6.10
CA THR A 300 25.65 -10.88 5.60
C THR A 300 24.47 -10.16 4.95
N THR A 301 23.39 -10.88 4.61
CA THR A 301 22.19 -10.31 3.97
C THR A 301 20.96 -10.31 4.87
N PHE A 302 20.95 -11.05 5.97
CA PHE A 302 19.81 -11.14 6.88
C PHE A 302 19.61 -9.84 7.65
N SER A 303 18.53 -9.11 7.35
CA SER A 303 18.22 -7.77 7.89
C SER A 303 17.46 -7.80 9.22
N GLY A 304 17.21 -8.98 9.78
CA GLY A 304 16.47 -9.16 11.02
C GLY A 304 15.10 -9.82 10.82
N VAL A 305 14.41 -9.99 11.94
CA VAL A 305 13.03 -10.47 11.94
C VAL A 305 12.12 -9.26 11.78
N GLU A 306 11.16 -9.33 10.90
CA GLU A 306 10.20 -8.23 10.68
C GLU A 306 9.58 -7.78 12.00
N HIS A 307 9.56 -6.47 12.23
CA HIS A 307 9.09 -5.82 13.46
C HIS A 307 9.94 -6.06 14.74
N ARG A 308 11.12 -6.67 14.64
CA ARG A 308 12.02 -6.87 15.78
C ARG A 308 13.40 -6.30 15.49
N LEU A 309 13.65 -5.09 15.92
CA LEU A 309 14.84 -4.27 15.60
C LEU A 309 15.21 -4.38 14.10
N GLU A 310 14.19 -4.44 13.28
CA GLU A 310 14.27 -4.56 11.82
C GLU A 310 14.88 -3.30 11.22
N TYR A 311 16.01 -3.44 10.54
CA TYR A 311 16.58 -2.33 9.79
C TYR A 311 15.71 -2.03 8.55
N VAL A 312 15.00 -0.92 8.56
CA VAL A 312 14.12 -0.48 7.46
C VAL A 312 14.93 0.13 6.31
N GLY A 313 16.05 0.78 6.63
CA GLY A 313 16.93 1.38 5.65
C GLY A 313 17.56 2.70 6.11
N ASN A 314 18.41 3.25 5.24
CA ASN A 314 18.89 4.62 5.41
C ASN A 314 17.97 5.58 4.66
N ILE A 315 17.31 6.48 5.39
CA ILE A 315 16.39 7.47 4.84
C ILE A 315 17.06 8.85 4.91
N ASN A 316 17.62 9.27 3.80
CA ASN A 316 18.31 10.57 3.66
C ASN A 316 19.35 10.80 4.77
N GLY A 317 20.20 9.80 5.01
CA GLY A 317 21.28 9.86 5.99
C GLY A 317 20.87 9.53 7.43
N ARG A 318 19.62 9.09 7.68
CA ARG A 318 19.14 8.60 8.99
C ARG A 318 18.96 7.09 8.93
N GLU A 319 19.43 6.38 9.93
CA GLU A 319 19.18 4.96 10.06
C GLU A 319 17.83 4.72 10.72
N VAL A 320 16.96 3.94 10.07
CA VAL A 320 15.59 3.70 10.54
C VAL A 320 15.42 2.26 10.98
N TYR A 321 14.89 2.04 12.18
CA TYR A 321 14.64 0.72 12.75
C TYR A 321 13.20 0.57 13.22
N ASN A 322 12.60 -0.58 12.90
CA ASN A 322 11.26 -0.97 13.31
C ASN A 322 11.34 -2.08 14.37
N ASP A 323 10.97 -1.74 15.58
CA ASP A 323 10.94 -2.65 16.73
C ASP A 323 9.53 -2.70 17.34
N SER A 324 8.50 -2.68 16.47
CA SER A 324 7.09 -2.67 16.88
C SER A 324 6.71 -3.84 17.79
N LYS A 325 7.44 -4.94 17.75
CA LYS A 325 7.25 -6.12 18.60
C LYS A 325 7.66 -5.89 20.07
N SER A 326 8.39 -4.82 20.38
CA SER A 326 8.76 -4.44 21.73
C SER A 326 7.57 -3.83 22.47
N THR A 327 6.75 -4.69 23.07
CA THR A 327 5.51 -4.37 23.77
C THR A 327 5.67 -4.22 25.29
N ASN A 328 6.93 -4.20 25.78
CA ASN A 328 7.32 -3.99 27.17
C ASN A 328 8.63 -3.20 27.29
N THR A 329 8.94 -2.69 28.48
CA THR A 329 10.13 -1.89 28.77
C THR A 329 11.43 -2.66 28.55
N GLU A 330 11.50 -3.92 28.95
CA GLU A 330 12.71 -4.77 28.82
C GLU A 330 13.18 -4.90 27.36
N SER A 331 12.25 -5.13 26.46
CA SER A 331 12.57 -5.22 25.01
C SER A 331 13.08 -3.89 24.47
N THR A 332 12.48 -2.77 24.89
CA THR A 332 12.90 -1.43 24.48
C THR A 332 14.28 -1.06 25.05
N ILE A 333 14.62 -1.51 26.28
CA ILE A 333 15.97 -1.38 26.85
C ILE A 333 17.01 -2.02 25.94
N ILE A 334 16.75 -3.24 25.46
CA ILE A 334 17.64 -3.95 24.53
C ILE A 334 17.80 -3.17 23.22
N ALA A 335 16.72 -2.62 22.68
CA ALA A 335 16.75 -1.84 21.45
C ALA A 335 17.57 -0.54 21.64
N LEU A 336 17.36 0.20 22.72
CA LEU A 336 18.09 1.43 23.03
C LEU A 336 19.59 1.19 23.20
N ASN A 337 19.98 0.13 23.90
CA ASN A 337 21.37 -0.24 24.14
C ASN A 337 22.09 -0.79 22.88
N SER A 338 21.38 -0.96 21.77
CA SER A 338 21.97 -1.41 20.50
C SER A 338 22.64 -0.29 19.72
N PHE A 339 22.48 0.96 20.13
CA PHE A 339 22.97 2.14 19.42
C PHE A 339 23.84 3.04 20.31
N ASP A 340 24.90 3.55 19.71
CA ASP A 340 25.83 4.56 20.24
C ASP A 340 25.69 5.93 19.56
N LYS A 341 24.63 6.11 18.77
CA LYS A 341 24.25 7.33 18.05
C LYS A 341 23.05 8.00 18.71
N ASP A 342 22.81 9.26 18.37
CA ASP A 342 21.61 9.99 18.79
C ASP A 342 20.33 9.30 18.29
N ILE A 343 19.40 9.00 19.19
CA ILE A 343 18.15 8.31 18.91
C ILE A 343 16.97 9.28 18.96
N ILE A 344 16.12 9.24 17.95
CA ILE A 344 14.75 9.74 17.99
C ILE A 344 13.85 8.54 18.23
N LEU A 345 13.26 8.43 19.41
CA LEU A 345 12.51 7.27 19.86
C LEU A 345 11.00 7.51 19.74
N LEU A 346 10.29 6.60 19.09
CA LEU A 346 8.83 6.58 19.07
C LEU A 346 8.33 5.56 20.10
N MET A 347 7.56 6.04 21.10
CA MET A 347 7.01 5.23 22.20
C MET A 347 5.50 5.44 22.33
N GLY A 348 4.79 4.38 22.76
CA GLY A 348 3.38 4.51 23.09
C GLY A 348 2.52 3.31 22.70
N GLY A 349 1.29 3.31 23.18
CA GLY A 349 0.31 2.24 22.96
C GLY A 349 -0.62 2.08 24.16
N LEU A 350 -1.19 0.87 24.30
CA LEU A 350 -2.14 0.51 25.36
C LEU A 350 -1.53 0.64 26.77
N ASP A 351 -2.24 1.29 27.67
CA ASP A 351 -1.81 1.42 29.07
C ASP A 351 -2.13 0.16 29.89
N ARG A 352 -1.08 -0.55 30.29
CA ARG A 352 -1.18 -1.72 31.17
C ARG A 352 -0.75 -1.43 32.61
N GLY A 353 -0.51 -0.17 32.95
CA GLY A 353 -0.12 0.26 34.29
C GLY A 353 1.33 0.01 34.69
N HIS A 354 2.19 -0.52 33.77
CA HIS A 354 3.61 -0.76 34.07
C HIS A 354 4.41 0.53 34.18
N SER A 355 5.53 0.49 34.89
CA SER A 355 6.44 1.63 35.10
C SER A 355 7.36 1.80 33.89
N PHE A 356 7.72 3.06 33.58
CA PHE A 356 8.76 3.38 32.58
C PHE A 356 10.11 3.71 33.23
N GLU A 357 10.20 3.74 34.54
CA GLU A 357 11.44 4.12 35.30
C GLU A 357 12.64 3.23 34.96
N GLU A 358 12.39 1.96 34.60
CA GLU A 358 13.43 1.00 34.22
C GLU A 358 14.19 1.41 32.95
N LEU A 359 13.60 2.26 32.09
CA LEU A 359 14.22 2.75 30.85
C LEU A 359 15.31 3.79 31.11
N LYS A 360 15.33 4.44 32.29
CA LYS A 360 16.14 5.62 32.62
C LYS A 360 17.61 5.48 32.20
N ASP A 361 18.26 4.42 32.58
CA ASP A 361 19.70 4.20 32.35
C ASP A 361 20.02 3.92 30.87
N SER A 362 19.04 3.44 30.12
CA SER A 362 19.16 3.14 28.67
C SER A 362 18.85 4.34 27.77
N MET A 363 18.28 5.43 28.35
CA MET A 363 17.90 6.63 27.58
C MET A 363 19.06 7.60 27.29
N LYS A 364 20.30 7.27 27.67
CA LYS A 364 21.48 8.16 27.57
C LYS A 364 21.74 8.73 26.17
N ASN A 365 21.44 7.98 25.12
CA ASN A 365 21.60 8.39 23.72
C ASN A 365 20.27 8.88 23.11
N THR A 366 19.19 8.94 23.88
CA THR A 366 17.87 9.38 23.38
C THR A 366 17.78 10.89 23.41
N LYS A 367 17.81 11.49 22.25
CA LYS A 367 17.75 12.94 22.04
C LYS A 367 16.33 13.50 22.11
N LEU A 368 15.37 12.72 21.65
CA LEU A 368 13.97 13.10 21.60
C LEU A 368 13.09 11.84 21.67
N VAL A 369 12.06 11.90 22.50
CA VAL A 369 10.95 10.94 22.50
C VAL A 369 9.74 11.56 21.82
N ILE A 370 9.07 10.79 20.95
CA ILE A 370 7.78 11.16 20.41
C ILE A 370 6.78 10.11 20.85
N THR A 371 5.78 10.53 21.62
CA THR A 371 4.84 9.64 22.26
C THR A 371 3.43 9.77 21.71
N TYR A 372 2.73 8.64 21.60
CA TYR A 372 1.38 8.52 21.05
C TYR A 372 0.54 7.46 21.81
N GLY A 373 -0.76 7.34 21.49
CA GLY A 373 -1.64 6.36 22.09
C GLY A 373 -2.03 6.66 23.55
N GLU A 374 -2.58 5.67 24.24
CA GLU A 374 -3.10 5.84 25.62
C GLU A 374 -2.03 6.26 26.61
N THR A 375 -0.80 5.74 26.49
CA THR A 375 0.30 6.00 27.44
C THR A 375 1.01 7.33 27.22
N LYS A 376 0.64 8.12 26.22
CA LYS A 376 1.37 9.33 25.79
C LYS A 376 1.67 10.32 26.93
N ASN A 377 0.73 10.60 27.82
CA ASN A 377 0.92 11.54 28.91
C ASN A 377 1.84 10.99 30.02
N ARG A 378 1.70 9.70 30.34
CA ARG A 378 2.58 9.03 31.32
C ARG A 378 4.03 8.96 30.85
N ILE A 379 4.25 8.72 29.56
CA ILE A 379 5.59 8.73 28.96
C ILE A 379 6.14 10.16 28.97
N LYS A 380 5.32 11.18 28.70
CA LYS A 380 5.73 12.59 28.81
C LYS A 380 6.19 12.94 30.23
N GLU A 381 5.40 12.57 31.25
CA GLU A 381 5.77 12.76 32.66
C GLU A 381 7.09 12.06 33.03
N PHE A 382 7.30 10.84 32.55
CA PHE A 382 8.55 10.12 32.71
C PHE A 382 9.73 10.87 32.06
N CYS A 383 9.60 11.29 30.82
CA CYS A 383 10.62 12.04 30.09
C CYS A 383 10.99 13.35 30.81
N ASP A 384 10.00 14.07 31.35
CA ASP A 384 10.21 15.30 32.08
C ASP A 384 11.02 15.07 33.38
N LYS A 385 10.77 13.96 34.10
CA LYS A 385 11.54 13.58 35.29
C LYS A 385 13.02 13.28 35.01
N ILE A 386 13.32 12.73 33.83
CA ILE A 386 14.69 12.36 33.46
C ILE A 386 15.36 13.40 32.54
N ASN A 387 14.73 14.56 32.31
CA ASN A 387 15.19 15.66 31.44
C ASN A 387 15.46 15.25 29.99
N VAL A 388 14.64 14.39 29.40
CA VAL A 388 14.65 14.04 27.97
C VAL A 388 13.54 14.80 27.25
N ASN A 389 13.84 15.44 26.13
CA ASN A 389 12.84 16.12 25.32
C ASN A 389 11.75 15.16 24.85
N CYS A 390 10.48 15.58 24.95
CA CYS A 390 9.35 14.75 24.57
C CYS A 390 8.25 15.55 23.88
N ILE A 391 7.82 15.07 22.69
CA ILE A 391 6.68 15.61 21.95
C ILE A 391 5.52 14.62 22.07
N VAL A 392 4.32 15.13 22.36
CA VAL A 392 3.09 14.35 22.45
C VAL A 392 2.27 14.55 21.20
N CYS A 393 1.79 13.45 20.59
CA CYS A 393 0.87 13.48 19.46
C CYS A 393 -0.23 12.41 19.61
N ASP A 394 -1.15 12.33 18.63
CA ASP A 394 -2.32 11.46 18.77
C ASP A 394 -2.11 10.07 18.17
N ASP A 395 -1.35 9.95 17.08
CA ASP A 395 -1.21 8.73 16.32
C ASP A 395 0.22 8.47 15.82
N LEU A 396 0.47 7.24 15.37
CA LEU A 396 1.77 6.80 14.89
C LEU A 396 2.21 7.48 13.58
N VAL A 397 1.27 7.87 12.71
CA VAL A 397 1.63 8.55 11.45
C VAL A 397 2.25 9.89 11.78
N THR A 398 1.54 10.69 12.58
CA THR A 398 2.03 11.99 13.08
C THR A 398 3.35 11.84 13.86
N ALA A 399 3.47 10.80 14.71
CA ALA A 399 4.71 10.51 15.44
C ALA A 399 5.89 10.25 14.49
N THR A 400 5.65 9.49 13.43
CA THR A 400 6.68 9.16 12.43
C THR A 400 7.12 10.38 11.62
N GLU A 401 6.19 11.23 11.24
CA GLU A 401 6.46 12.49 10.54
C GLU A 401 7.27 13.45 11.40
N LEU A 402 6.88 13.61 12.66
CA LEU A 402 7.62 14.41 13.64
C LEU A 402 9.02 13.85 13.88
N ALA A 403 9.19 12.53 13.94
CA ALA A 403 10.49 11.89 14.11
C ALA A 403 11.44 12.22 12.95
N TYR A 404 10.95 12.13 11.71
CA TYR A 404 11.75 12.50 10.55
C TYR A 404 12.11 14.00 10.56
N ASN A 405 11.15 14.88 10.79
CA ASN A 405 11.33 16.33 10.74
C ASN A 405 12.26 16.87 11.84
N ASN A 406 12.31 16.21 13.01
CA ASN A 406 13.18 16.61 14.13
C ASN A 406 14.53 15.87 14.15
N SER A 407 14.76 14.94 13.24
CA SER A 407 16.02 14.19 13.09
C SER A 407 17.02 14.91 12.18
N LYS A 408 18.32 14.62 12.37
CA LYS A 408 19.42 15.09 11.53
C LYS A 408 20.11 13.91 10.83
N ILE A 409 20.91 14.19 9.82
CA ILE A 409 21.79 13.20 9.21
C ILE A 409 22.69 12.60 10.31
N GLY A 410 22.76 11.28 10.36
CA GLY A 410 23.48 10.50 11.37
C GLY A 410 22.64 10.02 12.53
N ASP A 411 21.44 10.58 12.78
CA ASP A 411 20.53 10.13 13.83
C ASP A 411 19.92 8.75 13.50
N VAL A 412 19.53 8.02 14.53
CA VAL A 412 18.71 6.80 14.46
C VAL A 412 17.25 7.16 14.73
N ILE A 413 16.33 6.77 13.84
CA ILE A 413 14.89 6.82 14.10
C ILE A 413 14.43 5.42 14.47
N LEU A 414 13.98 5.25 15.72
CA LEU A 414 13.64 3.96 16.30
C LEU A 414 12.17 3.91 16.72
N LEU A 415 11.37 3.05 16.11
CA LEU A 415 10.09 2.66 16.67
C LEU A 415 10.32 1.52 17.67
N SER A 416 10.29 1.79 18.98
CA SER A 416 10.31 0.78 20.05
C SER A 416 9.32 1.18 21.13
N PRO A 417 8.06 0.75 21.01
CA PRO A 417 6.91 1.34 21.69
C PRO A 417 6.88 1.16 23.21
N ALA A 418 7.54 0.15 23.76
CA ALA A 418 7.43 -0.30 25.15
C ALA A 418 6.00 -0.67 25.62
N CYS A 419 5.02 -0.60 24.75
CA CYS A 419 3.59 -0.79 25.01
C CYS A 419 2.95 -1.71 23.97
N ALA A 420 1.89 -2.43 24.36
CA ALA A 420 1.08 -3.18 23.41
C ALA A 420 0.38 -2.25 22.41
N SER A 421 -0.02 -2.80 21.26
CA SER A 421 -0.58 -2.01 20.15
C SER A 421 -2.10 -1.84 20.18
N TRP A 422 -2.82 -2.53 21.06
CA TRP A 422 -4.26 -2.79 20.98
C TRP A 422 -5.17 -1.59 21.29
N ASP A 423 -4.61 -0.44 21.61
CA ASP A 423 -5.32 0.83 21.69
C ASP A 423 -5.65 1.43 20.33
N GLN A 424 -4.73 1.31 19.37
CA GLN A 424 -4.88 1.88 18.02
C GLN A 424 -4.79 0.84 16.90
N PHE A 425 -4.29 -0.38 17.16
CA PHE A 425 -4.03 -1.41 16.16
C PHE A 425 -4.48 -2.79 16.62
N PRO A 426 -4.93 -3.67 15.71
CA PRO A 426 -5.31 -5.04 16.06
C PRO A 426 -4.10 -5.87 16.54
N ASP A 427 -2.90 -5.58 16.07
CA ASP A 427 -1.66 -6.28 16.35
C ASP A 427 -0.44 -5.39 16.16
N PHE A 428 0.75 -5.85 16.60
CA PHE A 428 1.99 -5.12 16.46
C PHE A 428 2.52 -5.15 15.02
N GLU A 429 2.12 -6.13 14.22
CA GLU A 429 2.47 -6.26 12.80
C GLU A 429 1.86 -5.10 12.00
N THR A 430 0.58 -4.80 12.21
CA THR A 430 -0.12 -3.68 11.57
C THR A 430 0.53 -2.35 11.97
N ARG A 431 0.86 -2.16 13.25
CA ARG A 431 1.59 -0.99 13.75
C ARG A 431 2.93 -0.81 13.05
N GLY A 432 3.73 -1.87 12.98
CA GLY A 432 5.05 -1.84 12.35
C GLY A 432 5.01 -1.61 10.84
N LYS A 433 4.03 -2.18 10.13
CA LYS A 433 3.81 -1.92 8.69
C LYS A 433 3.44 -0.47 8.42
N LEU A 434 2.56 0.12 9.23
CA LEU A 434 2.20 1.53 9.09
C LEU A 434 3.41 2.44 9.30
N PHE A 435 4.25 2.19 10.32
CA PHE A 435 5.50 2.93 10.53
C PHE A 435 6.41 2.86 9.30
N LYS A 436 6.68 1.64 8.80
CA LYS A 436 7.50 1.47 7.59
C LYS A 436 6.96 2.22 6.40
N ASN A 437 5.67 2.09 6.11
CA ASN A 437 5.03 2.76 5.00
C ASN A 437 5.09 4.30 5.13
N THR A 438 4.98 4.82 6.36
CA THR A 438 5.04 6.26 6.60
C THR A 438 6.45 6.81 6.44
N ILE A 439 7.47 6.16 7.05
CA ILE A 439 8.84 6.67 7.01
C ILE A 439 9.50 6.55 5.64
N LEU A 440 9.16 5.51 4.87
CA LEU A 440 9.68 5.32 3.52
C LEU A 440 9.24 6.42 2.54
N LYS A 441 8.15 7.14 2.84
CA LYS A 441 7.73 8.32 2.07
C LYS A 441 8.77 9.45 2.04
N TYR A 442 9.69 9.48 2.99
CA TYR A 442 10.73 10.52 3.09
C TYR A 442 12.02 10.18 2.34
N LYS A 443 12.15 8.98 1.78
CA LYS A 443 13.34 8.60 1.02
C LYS A 443 13.47 9.49 -0.23
N ASN A 444 14.57 10.23 -0.37
CA ASN A 444 14.83 11.04 -1.56
C ASN A 444 15.00 10.13 -2.79
N GLY A 445 14.27 10.47 -3.87
CA GLY A 445 14.18 9.64 -5.05
C GLY A 445 13.06 8.61 -4.92
N LEU A 446 12.81 7.86 -5.99
CA LEU A 446 11.94 6.69 -5.89
C LEU A 446 12.56 5.70 -4.89
N PHE A 447 11.70 5.02 -4.14
CA PHE A 447 12.10 3.94 -3.21
C PHE A 447 12.79 2.77 -3.92
N ILE A 448 12.80 2.76 -5.26
CA ILE A 448 13.49 1.85 -6.16
C ILE A 448 14.84 2.49 -6.55
N GLU A 449 15.92 1.73 -6.44
CA GLU A 449 17.27 2.20 -6.84
C GLU A 449 17.36 2.49 -8.34
N LYS A 450 18.12 3.53 -8.72
CA LYS A 450 18.37 3.84 -10.14
C LYS A 450 19.02 2.66 -10.86
N GLY A 451 18.63 2.46 -12.12
CA GLY A 451 19.12 1.35 -12.94
C GLY A 451 18.32 0.06 -12.79
N LYS A 452 17.44 -0.05 -11.79
CA LYS A 452 16.53 -1.18 -11.61
C LYS A 452 15.49 -1.25 -12.72
N HIS A 453 14.97 -2.46 -12.97
CA HIS A 453 14.01 -2.76 -14.01
C HIS A 453 12.58 -2.66 -13.51
N ILE A 454 11.84 -1.70 -14.04
CA ILE A 454 10.42 -1.49 -13.74
C ILE A 454 9.57 -2.01 -14.91
N TYR A 455 8.70 -2.97 -14.62
CA TYR A 455 7.76 -3.53 -15.59
C TYR A 455 6.37 -2.91 -15.42
N MET A 456 5.70 -2.56 -16.53
CA MET A 456 4.44 -1.83 -16.49
C MET A 456 3.33 -2.59 -17.23
N ILE A 457 2.30 -3.10 -16.51
CA ILE A 457 1.14 -3.77 -17.10
C ILE A 457 0.11 -2.71 -17.53
N GLY A 458 -0.24 -2.69 -18.82
CA GLY A 458 -1.09 -1.67 -19.43
C GLY A 458 -0.31 -0.40 -19.81
N ILE A 459 0.93 -0.56 -20.25
CA ILE A 459 1.87 0.54 -20.56
C ILE A 459 1.36 1.48 -21.66
N GLY A 460 0.50 1.00 -22.57
CA GLY A 460 -0.12 1.79 -23.65
C GLY A 460 -1.21 2.76 -23.17
N GLY A 461 -1.56 2.75 -21.89
CA GLY A 461 -2.47 3.73 -21.31
C GLY A 461 -1.87 5.14 -21.28
N VAL A 462 -2.69 6.18 -21.48
CA VAL A 462 -2.26 7.59 -21.57
C VAL A 462 -1.39 8.00 -20.35
N SER A 463 -1.83 7.69 -19.12
CA SER A 463 -1.05 8.02 -17.90
C SER A 463 0.17 7.11 -17.71
N MET A 464 0.06 5.82 -18.04
CA MET A 464 1.16 4.85 -17.88
C MET A 464 2.33 5.18 -18.81
N SER A 465 2.05 5.55 -20.05
CA SER A 465 3.11 5.93 -21.00
C SER A 465 3.90 7.16 -20.53
N GLY A 466 3.21 8.16 -19.98
CA GLY A 466 3.88 9.33 -19.39
C GLY A 466 4.80 8.96 -18.22
N ILE A 467 4.35 8.06 -17.34
CA ILE A 467 5.18 7.53 -16.24
C ILE A 467 6.40 6.79 -16.79
N ALA A 468 6.23 5.97 -17.81
CA ALA A 468 7.32 5.20 -18.43
C ALA A 468 8.43 6.13 -18.95
N ASP A 469 8.07 7.21 -19.62
CA ASP A 469 9.05 8.18 -20.13
C ASP A 469 9.71 9.01 -19.02
N ILE A 470 8.98 9.38 -17.96
CA ILE A 470 9.58 10.00 -16.77
C ILE A 470 10.64 9.05 -16.18
N LEU A 471 10.32 7.78 -16.01
CA LEU A 471 11.22 6.78 -15.44
C LEU A 471 12.50 6.58 -16.28
N ILE A 472 12.38 6.51 -17.61
CA ILE A 472 13.54 6.42 -18.50
C ILE A 472 14.44 7.65 -18.35
N ASN A 473 13.86 8.84 -18.36
CA ASN A 473 14.62 10.08 -18.16
C ASN A 473 15.32 10.14 -16.78
N MET A 474 14.77 9.45 -15.79
CA MET A 474 15.38 9.29 -14.47
C MET A 474 16.46 8.20 -14.41
N GLY A 475 16.65 7.42 -15.49
CA GLY A 475 17.68 6.40 -15.59
C GLY A 475 17.26 5.01 -15.12
N TYR A 476 15.95 4.70 -15.10
CA TYR A 476 15.44 3.34 -14.87
C TYR A 476 15.39 2.54 -16.17
N LYS A 477 15.54 1.21 -16.08
CA LYS A 477 15.19 0.31 -17.17
C LYS A 477 13.67 0.11 -17.12
N VAL A 478 12.98 0.37 -18.24
CA VAL A 478 11.53 0.25 -18.33
C VAL A 478 11.14 -0.72 -19.43
N SER A 479 10.22 -1.61 -19.13
CA SER A 479 9.49 -2.41 -20.12
C SER A 479 8.05 -2.57 -19.69
N GLY A 480 7.20 -3.13 -20.54
CA GLY A 480 5.82 -3.37 -20.16
C GLY A 480 5.01 -4.08 -21.20
N SER A 481 3.72 -4.27 -20.93
CA SER A 481 2.80 -4.96 -21.81
C SER A 481 1.51 -4.20 -22.01
N ASP A 482 0.84 -4.48 -23.13
CA ASP A 482 -0.55 -4.08 -23.38
C ASP A 482 -1.33 -5.20 -24.05
N ARG A 483 -2.66 -5.08 -24.08
CA ARG A 483 -3.55 -6.05 -24.76
C ARG A 483 -3.50 -5.91 -26.26
N VAL A 484 -3.34 -4.68 -26.75
CA VAL A 484 -3.37 -4.33 -28.18
C VAL A 484 -2.28 -3.33 -28.55
N ASN A 485 -1.82 -3.37 -29.77
CA ASN A 485 -0.95 -2.32 -30.30
C ASN A 485 -1.75 -1.02 -30.50
N SER A 486 -1.09 0.10 -30.27
CA SER A 486 -1.66 1.45 -30.42
C SER A 486 -0.55 2.43 -30.81
N VAL A 487 -0.93 3.62 -31.28
CA VAL A 487 0.03 4.71 -31.57
C VAL A 487 0.91 5.01 -30.35
N ILE A 488 0.37 4.87 -29.13
CA ILE A 488 1.14 5.08 -27.88
C ILE A 488 2.19 3.98 -27.72
N THR A 489 1.81 2.70 -27.88
CA THR A 489 2.76 1.59 -27.75
C THR A 489 3.86 1.66 -28.80
N ASP A 490 3.55 2.11 -30.01
CA ASP A 490 4.54 2.24 -31.07
C ASP A 490 5.53 3.39 -30.77
N LYS A 491 5.04 4.54 -30.28
CA LYS A 491 5.88 5.63 -29.81
C LYS A 491 6.81 5.22 -28.66
N LEU A 492 6.32 4.41 -27.70
CA LEU A 492 7.14 3.88 -26.62
C LEU A 492 8.27 2.98 -27.16
N LYS A 493 7.99 2.14 -28.16
CA LYS A 493 9.02 1.32 -28.83
C LYS A 493 10.06 2.18 -29.56
N GLU A 494 9.61 3.25 -30.24
CA GLU A 494 10.52 4.23 -30.88
C GLU A 494 11.44 4.91 -29.86
N ASN A 495 10.95 5.16 -28.63
CA ASN A 495 11.73 5.68 -27.50
C ASN A 495 12.63 4.63 -26.83
N GLY A 496 12.72 3.40 -27.38
CA GLY A 496 13.58 2.33 -26.88
C GLY A 496 13.00 1.51 -25.74
N ILE A 497 11.69 1.65 -25.43
CA ILE A 497 11.01 0.85 -24.41
C ILE A 497 10.58 -0.49 -25.02
N GLN A 498 10.88 -1.58 -24.32
CA GLN A 498 10.42 -2.89 -24.75
C GLN A 498 8.95 -3.10 -24.38
N VAL A 499 8.07 -3.13 -25.39
CA VAL A 499 6.61 -3.31 -25.20
C VAL A 499 6.16 -4.64 -25.78
N TYR A 500 5.56 -5.48 -24.93
CA TYR A 500 5.02 -6.79 -25.28
C TYR A 500 3.52 -6.70 -25.58
N VAL A 501 3.09 -7.32 -26.67
CA VAL A 501 1.69 -7.46 -27.06
C VAL A 501 1.49 -8.83 -27.70
N PRO A 502 0.57 -9.67 -27.21
CA PRO A 502 -0.31 -9.49 -26.06
C PRO A 502 0.38 -9.72 -24.69
N GLN A 503 -0.37 -9.50 -23.63
CA GLN A 503 0.03 -9.86 -22.27
C GLN A 503 0.24 -11.38 -22.14
N SER A 504 1.34 -11.79 -21.45
CA SER A 504 1.71 -13.20 -21.28
C SER A 504 2.54 -13.38 -20.01
N LYS A 505 2.34 -14.51 -19.30
CA LYS A 505 3.18 -14.88 -18.16
C LYS A 505 4.69 -14.91 -18.49
N ASN A 506 5.05 -15.19 -19.75
CA ASN A 506 6.44 -15.24 -20.20
C ASN A 506 7.11 -13.85 -20.27
N ASN A 507 6.33 -12.78 -20.25
CA ASN A 507 6.84 -11.42 -20.24
C ASN A 507 7.42 -11.03 -18.85
N ILE A 508 7.04 -11.77 -17.79
CA ILE A 508 7.53 -11.54 -16.42
C ILE A 508 8.82 -12.32 -16.22
N THR A 509 9.93 -11.67 -16.50
CA THR A 509 11.30 -12.22 -16.40
C THR A 509 11.90 -12.05 -15.00
N ASP A 510 12.99 -12.75 -14.69
CA ASP A 510 13.59 -12.72 -13.34
C ASP A 510 14.41 -11.44 -13.08
N ASP A 511 14.69 -10.64 -14.10
CA ASP A 511 15.39 -9.35 -13.99
C ASP A 511 14.47 -8.17 -13.70
N ILE A 512 13.17 -8.41 -13.53
CA ILE A 512 12.19 -7.37 -13.12
C ILE A 512 12.29 -7.17 -11.61
N ASP A 513 12.66 -5.95 -11.22
CA ASP A 513 12.79 -5.57 -9.81
C ASP A 513 11.48 -5.04 -9.20
N PHE A 514 10.63 -4.41 -10.02
CA PHE A 514 9.37 -3.79 -9.58
C PHE A 514 8.31 -3.81 -10.68
N LEU A 515 7.04 -3.87 -10.30
CA LEU A 515 5.92 -3.89 -11.24
C LEU A 515 4.90 -2.79 -10.92
N VAL A 516 4.51 -2.03 -11.95
CA VAL A 516 3.43 -1.03 -11.88
C VAL A 516 2.26 -1.50 -12.74
N TYR A 517 1.04 -1.40 -12.24
CA TYR A 517 -0.15 -1.81 -12.97
C TYR A 517 -1.28 -0.79 -12.86
N THR A 518 -2.16 -0.74 -13.86
CA THR A 518 -3.33 0.14 -13.83
C THR A 518 -4.49 -0.52 -13.08
N ALA A 519 -5.38 0.27 -12.49
CA ALA A 519 -6.63 -0.20 -11.86
C ALA A 519 -7.55 -1.01 -12.81
N ALA A 520 -7.27 -0.97 -14.12
CA ALA A 520 -7.97 -1.77 -15.12
C ALA A 520 -7.59 -3.26 -15.12
N ILE A 521 -6.45 -3.59 -14.54
CA ILE A 521 -5.92 -4.95 -14.50
C ILE A 521 -6.55 -5.69 -13.32
N LYS A 522 -7.25 -6.77 -13.61
CA LYS A 522 -7.88 -7.62 -12.60
C LYS A 522 -6.86 -8.58 -11.99
N GLU A 523 -7.17 -9.11 -10.82
CA GLU A 523 -6.30 -10.07 -10.10
C GLU A 523 -6.05 -11.38 -10.84
N ASP A 524 -6.95 -11.76 -11.77
CA ASP A 524 -6.85 -12.95 -12.62
C ASP A 524 -5.95 -12.76 -13.86
N ASN A 525 -5.35 -11.57 -14.03
CA ASN A 525 -4.42 -11.31 -15.12
C ASN A 525 -3.19 -12.21 -15.03
N VAL A 526 -2.79 -12.83 -16.14
CA VAL A 526 -1.71 -13.83 -16.20
C VAL A 526 -0.35 -13.28 -15.77
N GLU A 527 -0.07 -12.00 -16.02
CA GLU A 527 1.17 -11.34 -15.62
C GLU A 527 1.16 -10.99 -14.13
N MET A 528 0.01 -10.54 -13.60
CA MET A 528 -0.18 -10.32 -12.16
C MET A 528 0.04 -11.60 -11.35
N ILE A 529 -0.53 -12.72 -11.82
CA ILE A 529 -0.38 -14.03 -11.17
C ILE A 529 1.09 -14.45 -11.16
N GLU A 530 1.79 -14.32 -12.30
CA GLU A 530 3.20 -14.72 -12.39
C GLU A 530 4.11 -13.81 -11.55
N ALA A 531 3.85 -12.50 -11.51
CA ALA A 531 4.57 -11.56 -10.67
C ALA A 531 4.41 -11.85 -9.17
N LYS A 532 3.18 -12.16 -8.73
CA LYS A 532 2.89 -12.61 -7.35
C LYS A 532 3.67 -13.89 -7.01
N LYS A 533 3.70 -14.86 -7.94
CA LYS A 533 4.44 -16.12 -7.78
C LYS A 533 5.94 -15.89 -7.64
N LYS A 534 6.51 -14.97 -8.43
CA LYS A 534 7.93 -14.56 -8.36
C LYS A 534 8.22 -13.59 -7.22
N LYS A 535 7.21 -13.20 -6.42
CA LYS A 535 7.32 -12.24 -5.31
C LYS A 535 7.87 -10.87 -5.72
N ILE A 536 7.62 -10.45 -6.96
CA ILE A 536 8.01 -9.13 -7.44
C ILE A 536 7.15 -8.08 -6.70
N PRO A 537 7.74 -7.06 -6.08
CA PRO A 537 6.99 -5.96 -5.46
C PRO A 537 6.15 -5.25 -6.50
N MET A 538 4.90 -4.90 -6.14
CA MET A 538 3.94 -4.31 -7.09
C MET A 538 3.21 -3.12 -6.46
N MET A 539 2.86 -2.13 -7.29
CA MET A 539 2.10 -0.96 -6.87
C MET A 539 1.09 -0.55 -7.95
N GLU A 540 -0.07 -0.07 -7.54
CA GLU A 540 -1.04 0.53 -8.46
C GLU A 540 -0.52 1.86 -9.00
N ARG A 541 -0.86 2.18 -10.25
CA ARG A 541 -0.43 3.39 -10.98
C ARG A 541 -0.66 4.69 -10.21
N GLY A 542 -1.81 4.87 -9.56
CA GLY A 542 -2.13 6.10 -8.82
C GLY A 542 -1.22 6.28 -7.62
N GLU A 543 -0.97 5.22 -6.86
CA GLU A 543 -0.02 5.23 -5.75
C GLU A 543 1.41 5.49 -6.23
N PHE A 544 1.81 4.83 -7.33
CA PHE A 544 3.15 5.00 -7.90
C PHE A 544 3.37 6.43 -8.43
N LEU A 545 2.35 7.02 -9.04
CA LEU A 545 2.38 8.42 -9.46
C LEU A 545 2.51 9.36 -8.26
N GLY A 546 1.87 9.02 -7.14
CA GLY A 546 2.07 9.69 -5.86
C GLY A 546 3.54 9.73 -5.43
N GLU A 547 4.25 8.60 -5.58
CA GLU A 547 5.69 8.52 -5.30
C GLU A 547 6.51 9.42 -6.25
N ILE A 548 6.12 9.51 -7.52
CA ILE A 548 6.76 10.43 -8.48
C ILE A 548 6.56 11.89 -8.05
N THR A 549 5.36 12.27 -7.58
CA THR A 549 5.12 13.66 -7.16
C THR A 549 6.03 14.11 -6.02
N LYS A 550 6.52 13.19 -5.18
CA LYS A 550 7.46 13.50 -4.08
C LYS A 550 8.85 13.88 -4.54
N LEU A 551 9.18 13.60 -5.81
CA LEU A 551 10.48 13.92 -6.40
C LEU A 551 10.60 15.40 -6.80
N TYR A 552 9.47 16.12 -6.83
CA TYR A 552 9.37 17.51 -7.22
C TYR A 552 9.03 18.36 -5.98
N SER A 553 9.80 19.43 -5.72
CA SER A 553 9.50 20.34 -4.59
C SER A 553 8.29 21.23 -4.87
N ASN A 554 7.92 21.37 -6.14
CA ASN A 554 6.82 22.19 -6.59
C ASN A 554 5.85 21.42 -7.49
N THR A 555 5.07 20.50 -6.90
CA THR A 555 3.98 19.83 -7.62
C THR A 555 2.71 20.67 -7.57
N ILE A 556 2.14 20.94 -8.72
CA ILE A 556 0.88 21.69 -8.91
C ILE A 556 -0.17 20.69 -9.41
N GLY A 557 -1.18 20.41 -8.59
CA GLY A 557 -2.26 19.49 -8.89
C GLY A 557 -3.51 20.22 -9.39
N ILE A 558 -4.06 19.85 -10.54
CA ILE A 558 -5.32 20.40 -11.06
C ILE A 558 -6.40 19.37 -10.87
N ALA A 559 -7.34 19.64 -9.94
CA ALA A 559 -8.42 18.76 -9.55
C ALA A 559 -9.80 19.40 -9.79
N GLY A 560 -10.83 18.58 -9.74
CA GLY A 560 -12.23 18.96 -9.96
C GLY A 560 -12.94 17.92 -10.81
N THR A 561 -14.25 17.88 -10.77
CA THR A 561 -15.01 16.92 -11.57
C THR A 561 -14.83 17.20 -13.06
N HIS A 562 -14.91 18.47 -13.48
CA HIS A 562 -14.86 18.89 -14.89
C HIS A 562 -13.76 19.94 -15.11
N GLY A 563 -13.21 19.99 -16.35
CA GLY A 563 -12.26 21.00 -16.77
C GLY A 563 -10.79 20.72 -16.49
N LYS A 564 -10.44 19.64 -15.80
CA LYS A 564 -9.05 19.29 -15.41
C LYS A 564 -8.06 19.36 -16.56
N THR A 565 -8.32 18.64 -17.64
CA THR A 565 -7.42 18.54 -18.81
C THR A 565 -7.17 19.91 -19.47
N SER A 566 -8.22 20.69 -19.67
CA SER A 566 -8.12 22.04 -20.27
C SER A 566 -7.30 22.98 -19.41
N THR A 567 -7.58 22.99 -18.10
CA THR A 567 -6.86 23.85 -17.14
C THR A 567 -5.40 23.43 -16.99
N THR A 568 -5.14 22.12 -16.86
CA THR A 568 -3.74 21.61 -16.80
C THR A 568 -2.97 22.01 -18.05
N SER A 569 -3.59 21.96 -19.22
CA SER A 569 -2.98 22.40 -20.48
C SER A 569 -2.69 23.91 -20.49
N MET A 570 -3.64 24.74 -20.06
CA MET A 570 -3.45 26.20 -19.99
C MET A 570 -2.34 26.58 -19.00
N VAL A 571 -2.35 26.02 -17.78
CA VAL A 571 -1.29 26.23 -16.78
C VAL A 571 0.07 25.83 -17.35
N SER A 572 0.14 24.66 -17.99
CA SER A 572 1.38 24.14 -18.58
C SER A 572 1.94 25.09 -19.66
N LEU A 573 1.09 25.59 -20.55
CA LEU A 573 1.51 26.50 -21.61
C LEU A 573 1.93 27.87 -21.08
N ILE A 574 1.30 28.37 -20.02
CA ILE A 574 1.71 29.60 -19.34
C ILE A 574 3.11 29.42 -18.72
N PHE A 575 3.35 28.34 -17.99
CA PHE A 575 4.65 28.06 -17.36
C PHE A 575 5.77 27.86 -18.41
N LEU A 576 5.47 27.22 -19.55
CA LEU A 576 6.40 27.07 -20.65
C LEU A 576 6.72 28.42 -21.30
N GLU A 577 5.71 29.30 -21.52
CA GLU A 577 5.91 30.64 -22.08
C GLU A 577 6.77 31.50 -21.17
N ALA A 578 6.56 31.39 -19.86
CA ALA A 578 7.36 32.09 -18.84
C ALA A 578 8.79 31.50 -18.64
N GLY A 579 9.20 30.51 -19.45
CA GLY A 579 10.52 29.87 -19.38
C GLY A 579 10.77 29.03 -18.12
N ARG A 580 9.70 28.58 -17.41
CA ARG A 580 9.81 27.82 -16.17
C ARG A 580 10.14 26.33 -16.37
N ASP A 581 10.09 25.82 -17.58
CA ASP A 581 10.47 24.45 -18.00
C ASP A 581 9.94 23.31 -17.11
N PRO A 582 8.62 23.22 -16.84
CA PRO A 582 8.06 22.21 -15.97
C PRO A 582 8.02 20.81 -16.60
N THR A 583 8.02 19.77 -15.76
CA THR A 583 7.50 18.45 -16.14
C THR A 583 5.98 18.52 -16.16
N ILE A 584 5.36 17.94 -17.18
CA ILE A 584 3.92 18.09 -17.45
C ILE A 584 3.30 16.72 -17.67
N GLN A 585 2.15 16.49 -17.03
CA GLN A 585 1.29 15.35 -17.33
C GLN A 585 -0.16 15.78 -17.48
N VAL A 586 -0.73 15.57 -18.66
CA VAL A 586 -2.10 15.95 -19.03
C VAL A 586 -2.89 14.69 -19.39
N GLY A 587 -4.18 14.67 -19.16
CA GLY A 587 -5.06 13.54 -19.46
C GLY A 587 -5.34 13.29 -20.94
N SER A 588 -4.89 14.17 -21.83
CA SER A 588 -5.12 14.09 -23.29
C SER A 588 -3.91 14.59 -24.06
N ILE A 589 -3.85 14.30 -25.36
CA ILE A 589 -2.78 14.79 -26.22
C ILE A 589 -2.89 16.31 -26.38
N LEU A 590 -1.79 17.02 -26.09
CA LEU A 590 -1.61 18.45 -26.26
C LEU A 590 -0.60 18.68 -27.40
N SER A 591 -1.04 19.24 -28.49
CA SER A 591 -0.22 19.43 -29.70
C SER A 591 1.05 20.23 -29.44
N ASN A 592 1.00 21.23 -28.53
CA ASN A 592 2.13 22.10 -28.18
C ASN A 592 3.32 21.36 -27.55
N ILE A 593 3.09 20.17 -26.99
CA ILE A 593 4.15 19.31 -26.40
C ILE A 593 4.27 17.96 -27.13
N ASN A 594 3.57 17.78 -28.27
CA ASN A 594 3.55 16.56 -29.09
C ASN A 594 3.20 15.30 -28.30
N GLY A 595 2.32 15.40 -27.30
CA GLY A 595 1.94 14.27 -26.45
C GLY A 595 1.10 14.71 -25.26
N ASN A 596 0.95 13.78 -24.32
CA ASN A 596 0.22 14.01 -23.08
C ASN A 596 1.15 14.21 -21.85
N TYR A 597 2.45 14.21 -22.07
CA TYR A 597 3.47 14.44 -21.07
C TYR A 597 4.69 15.13 -21.68
N ARG A 598 5.48 15.77 -20.84
CA ARG A 598 6.77 16.37 -21.17
C ARG A 598 7.64 16.32 -19.92
N VAL A 599 8.88 15.87 -20.05
CA VAL A 599 9.88 15.96 -18.97
C VAL A 599 10.62 17.28 -19.07
N GLY A 600 10.47 18.15 -18.06
CA GLY A 600 11.18 19.42 -17.93
C GLY A 600 12.44 19.28 -17.07
N LYS A 601 13.23 20.36 -17.02
CA LYS A 601 14.46 20.43 -16.22
C LYS A 601 14.27 21.11 -14.88
N SER A 602 13.12 21.77 -14.66
CA SER A 602 12.83 22.43 -13.39
C SER A 602 12.29 21.45 -12.36
N ASP A 603 12.24 21.89 -11.12
CA ASP A 603 11.68 21.17 -9.98
C ASP A 603 10.15 21.33 -9.87
N THR A 604 9.51 21.68 -10.97
CA THR A 604 8.06 21.87 -11.06
C THR A 604 7.43 20.72 -11.85
N LEU A 605 6.42 20.10 -11.25
CA LEU A 605 5.52 19.12 -11.89
C LEU A 605 4.11 19.71 -11.96
N ILE A 606 3.55 19.82 -13.16
CA ILE A 606 2.14 20.19 -13.38
C ILE A 606 1.38 18.93 -13.77
N ILE A 607 0.37 18.56 -13.00
CA ILE A 607 -0.29 17.25 -13.12
C ILE A 607 -1.80 17.36 -12.98
N GLU A 608 -2.51 16.59 -13.78
CA GLU A 608 -3.94 16.38 -13.66
C GLU A 608 -4.21 15.41 -12.48
N ALA A 609 -4.90 15.91 -11.44
CA ALA A 609 -5.17 15.19 -10.20
C ALA A 609 -6.58 14.60 -10.24
N CYS A 610 -6.67 13.30 -10.58
CA CYS A 610 -7.94 12.58 -10.68
C CYS A 610 -8.42 12.12 -9.32
N GLU A 611 -9.67 12.42 -8.98
CA GLU A 611 -10.35 12.06 -7.72
C GLU A 611 -10.78 10.59 -7.67
N TYR A 612 -10.91 9.92 -8.79
CA TYR A 612 -11.40 8.54 -8.86
C TYR A 612 -10.56 7.58 -8.03
N CYS A 613 -11.22 6.77 -7.20
CA CYS A 613 -10.60 5.86 -6.23
C CYS A 613 -9.62 6.56 -5.27
N ASP A 614 -9.88 7.84 -4.93
CA ASP A 614 -9.03 8.65 -4.04
C ASP A 614 -7.55 8.75 -4.49
N SER A 615 -7.26 8.48 -5.75
CA SER A 615 -5.87 8.41 -6.24
C SER A 615 -5.09 9.72 -6.06
N PHE A 616 -5.74 10.88 -6.16
CA PHE A 616 -5.09 12.19 -5.93
C PHE A 616 -4.63 12.40 -4.47
N LEU A 617 -5.18 11.65 -3.49
CA LEU A 617 -4.77 11.72 -2.08
C LEU A 617 -3.35 11.19 -1.83
N SER A 618 -2.80 10.41 -2.76
CA SER A 618 -1.41 9.95 -2.70
C SER A 618 -0.40 11.00 -3.15
N PHE A 619 -0.85 12.10 -3.78
CA PHE A 619 0.02 13.13 -4.33
C PHE A 619 0.58 14.02 -3.23
N LYS A 620 1.86 14.36 -3.34
CA LYS A 620 2.51 15.41 -2.53
C LYS A 620 2.55 16.71 -3.36
N GLN A 621 1.43 17.42 -3.35
CA GLN A 621 1.34 18.70 -4.04
C GLN A 621 1.71 19.88 -3.12
N LYS A 622 2.33 20.92 -3.71
CA LYS A 622 2.55 22.21 -3.06
C LYS A 622 1.38 23.16 -3.27
N SER A 623 0.81 23.16 -4.48
CA SER A 623 -0.35 23.99 -4.82
C SER A 623 -1.39 23.18 -5.58
N ALA A 624 -2.65 23.59 -5.47
CA ALA A 624 -3.75 22.96 -6.17
C ALA A 624 -4.73 23.98 -6.77
N ILE A 625 -5.36 23.59 -7.87
CA ILE A 625 -6.58 24.23 -8.39
C ILE A 625 -7.74 23.29 -8.15
N ILE A 626 -8.85 23.78 -7.58
CA ILE A 626 -10.12 23.08 -7.52
C ILE A 626 -11.14 23.79 -8.40
N LEU A 627 -11.54 23.13 -9.48
CA LEU A 627 -12.40 23.74 -10.50
C LEU A 627 -13.88 23.70 -10.11
N ASN A 628 -14.36 22.53 -9.72
CA ASN A 628 -15.75 22.28 -9.35
C ASN A 628 -15.87 20.90 -8.68
N ILE A 629 -16.98 20.68 -7.94
CA ILE A 629 -17.29 19.37 -7.34
C ILE A 629 -18.74 19.02 -7.71
N ASP A 630 -18.91 17.96 -8.51
CA ASP A 630 -20.21 17.48 -8.99
C ASP A 630 -20.37 15.98 -8.76
N ASN A 631 -21.58 15.47 -8.99
CA ASN A 631 -21.89 14.04 -8.84
C ASN A 631 -21.31 13.20 -9.96
N ASP A 632 -20.08 12.76 -9.81
CA ASP A 632 -19.47 11.76 -10.71
C ASP A 632 -18.84 10.62 -9.89
N HIS A 633 -18.45 9.53 -10.57
CA HIS A 633 -17.81 8.35 -9.95
C HIS A 633 -18.60 7.80 -8.73
N LEU A 634 -19.94 7.77 -8.83
CA LEU A 634 -20.81 7.31 -7.74
C LEU A 634 -20.79 5.78 -7.53
N ASP A 635 -20.20 5.04 -8.46
CA ASP A 635 -19.80 3.64 -8.27
C ASP A 635 -18.81 3.49 -7.10
N TYR A 636 -17.88 4.42 -6.96
CA TYR A 636 -16.91 4.48 -5.87
C TYR A 636 -17.43 5.31 -4.67
N PHE A 637 -17.73 6.60 -4.88
CA PHE A 637 -18.04 7.54 -3.80
C PHE A 637 -19.43 7.37 -3.18
N LYS A 638 -20.37 6.75 -3.88
CA LYS A 638 -21.79 6.53 -3.47
C LYS A 638 -22.65 7.79 -3.48
N ASN A 639 -22.14 8.94 -3.05
CA ASN A 639 -22.88 10.21 -2.96
C ASN A 639 -21.93 11.42 -2.97
N LEU A 640 -22.50 12.61 -3.18
CA LEU A 640 -21.79 13.89 -3.23
C LEU A 640 -21.01 14.19 -1.93
N GLU A 641 -21.56 13.85 -0.77
CA GLU A 641 -20.92 14.13 0.51
C GLU A 641 -19.59 13.37 0.67
N ASN A 642 -19.50 12.16 0.15
CA ASN A 642 -18.24 11.42 0.16
C ASN A 642 -17.21 12.03 -0.81
N ILE A 643 -17.66 12.53 -1.96
CA ILE A 643 -16.79 13.28 -2.90
C ILE A 643 -16.24 14.52 -2.19
N LYS A 644 -17.10 15.33 -1.54
CA LYS A 644 -16.70 16.51 -0.76
C LYS A 644 -15.70 16.18 0.35
N LYS A 645 -15.91 15.07 1.08
CA LYS A 645 -14.94 14.59 2.09
C LYS A 645 -13.58 14.26 1.50
N SER A 646 -13.53 13.63 0.33
CA SER A 646 -12.28 13.33 -0.37
C SER A 646 -11.55 14.61 -0.79
N PHE A 647 -12.24 15.57 -1.39
CA PHE A 647 -11.66 16.87 -1.73
C PHE A 647 -11.22 17.66 -0.49
N ASN A 648 -11.97 17.62 0.61
CA ASN A 648 -11.54 18.21 1.89
C ASN A 648 -10.23 17.63 2.38
N LYS A 649 -10.08 16.31 2.33
CA LYS A 649 -8.84 15.64 2.68
C LYS A 649 -7.70 16.04 1.73
N TYR A 650 -7.96 16.16 0.44
CA TYR A 650 -6.98 16.57 -0.56
C TYR A 650 -6.43 17.98 -0.27
N VAL A 651 -7.29 18.98 -0.03
CA VAL A 651 -6.85 20.37 0.23
C VAL A 651 -6.19 20.53 1.61
N SER A 652 -6.54 19.68 2.59
CA SER A 652 -5.90 19.71 3.91
C SER A 652 -4.44 19.25 3.90
N HIS A 653 -3.98 18.57 2.84
CA HIS A 653 -2.59 18.16 2.67
C HIS A 653 -1.69 19.27 2.09
N LEU A 654 -2.25 20.41 1.66
CA LEU A 654 -1.49 21.51 1.10
C LEU A 654 -0.68 22.22 2.20
N PRO A 655 0.62 22.50 1.96
CA PRO A 655 1.47 23.19 2.92
C PRO A 655 1.15 24.70 3.00
N ASN A 656 1.52 25.33 4.08
CA ASN A 656 1.24 26.75 4.34
C ASN A 656 1.98 27.73 3.39
N ASP A 657 3.03 27.27 2.69
CA ASP A 657 3.76 28.02 1.66
C ASP A 657 3.28 27.72 0.24
N GLY A 658 2.19 26.95 0.10
CA GLY A 658 1.52 26.65 -1.17
C GLY A 658 0.28 27.51 -1.41
N TYR A 659 -0.39 27.26 -2.55
CA TYR A 659 -1.61 27.96 -2.96
C TYR A 659 -2.75 26.99 -3.20
N LEU A 660 -3.95 27.38 -2.75
CA LEU A 660 -5.22 26.78 -3.16
C LEU A 660 -6.01 27.77 -4.01
N VAL A 661 -6.07 27.50 -5.32
CA VAL A 661 -6.90 28.29 -6.25
C VAL A 661 -8.28 27.65 -6.35
N ILE A 662 -9.35 28.40 -6.06
CA ILE A 662 -10.67 27.82 -5.87
C ILE A 662 -11.77 28.62 -6.56
N ASN A 663 -12.70 27.90 -7.20
CA ASN A 663 -13.85 28.48 -7.89
C ASN A 663 -14.90 28.97 -6.88
N ASN A 664 -15.12 30.28 -6.82
CA ASN A 664 -16.11 30.87 -5.93
C ASN A 664 -17.54 30.83 -6.50
N ASP A 665 -17.70 30.54 -7.79
CA ASP A 665 -19.01 30.37 -8.43
C ASP A 665 -19.56 28.93 -8.23
N ASP A 666 -18.70 27.96 -7.86
CA ASP A 666 -19.12 26.61 -7.51
C ASP A 666 -19.30 26.47 -6.00
N LYS A 667 -20.54 26.24 -5.58
CA LYS A 667 -20.90 26.18 -4.16
C LYS A 667 -20.13 25.08 -3.41
N ASN A 668 -19.94 23.90 -4.01
CA ASN A 668 -19.33 22.76 -3.34
C ASN A 668 -17.82 22.95 -3.18
N SER A 669 -17.14 23.50 -4.18
CA SER A 669 -15.73 23.80 -4.10
C SER A 669 -15.43 24.96 -3.16
N SER A 670 -16.27 26.01 -3.16
CA SER A 670 -16.07 27.20 -2.32
C SER A 670 -16.10 26.89 -0.81
N GLU A 671 -16.77 25.82 -0.39
CA GLU A 671 -16.80 25.34 1.02
C GLU A 671 -15.43 24.80 1.49
N LEU A 672 -14.47 24.53 0.60
CA LEU A 672 -13.17 23.97 0.95
C LEU A 672 -12.16 25.00 1.50
N LYS A 673 -12.45 26.29 1.39
CA LYS A 673 -11.52 27.41 1.74
C LYS A 673 -10.98 27.32 3.17
N ASP A 674 -11.84 26.88 4.11
CA ASP A 674 -11.51 26.86 5.53
C ASP A 674 -10.77 25.59 5.97
N ASN A 675 -10.57 24.63 5.04
CA ASN A 675 -10.02 23.30 5.34
C ASN A 675 -8.56 23.11 4.88
N THR A 676 -7.85 24.18 4.60
CA THR A 676 -6.47 24.17 4.15
C THR A 676 -5.59 25.11 4.98
N SER A 677 -4.29 24.79 5.07
CA SER A 677 -3.28 25.74 5.57
C SER A 677 -2.60 26.56 4.47
N ALA A 678 -2.87 26.24 3.20
CA ALA A 678 -2.32 26.96 2.06
C ALA A 678 -2.94 28.35 1.89
N LYS A 679 -2.29 29.23 1.14
CA LYS A 679 -2.84 30.52 0.78
C LYS A 679 -3.99 30.34 -0.21
N VAL A 680 -5.19 30.74 0.19
CA VAL A 680 -6.39 30.66 -0.66
C VAL A 680 -6.43 31.84 -1.63
N VAL A 681 -6.68 31.50 -2.92
CA VAL A 681 -6.90 32.48 -3.99
C VAL A 681 -8.20 32.10 -4.69
N THR A 682 -9.16 33.00 -4.69
CA THR A 682 -10.49 32.79 -5.27
C THR A 682 -10.59 33.32 -6.69
N TYR A 683 -11.43 32.67 -7.51
CA TYR A 683 -11.77 33.16 -8.84
C TYR A 683 -13.25 32.95 -9.16
N GLY A 684 -13.83 33.80 -9.99
CA GLY A 684 -15.23 33.70 -10.40
C GLY A 684 -15.63 34.70 -11.49
N ILE A 685 -16.83 34.50 -12.02
CA ILE A 685 -17.49 35.43 -12.97
C ILE A 685 -18.61 36.16 -12.23
N ASN A 686 -19.38 35.41 -11.38
CA ASN A 686 -20.62 35.88 -10.79
C ASN A 686 -20.46 36.28 -9.31
N ASN A 687 -19.62 35.62 -8.55
CA ASN A 687 -19.39 35.87 -7.14
C ASN A 687 -18.08 36.65 -6.94
N ASP A 688 -18.14 37.61 -6.00
CA ASP A 688 -16.95 38.40 -5.62
C ASP A 688 -15.74 37.53 -5.29
N SER A 689 -14.61 37.75 -5.95
CA SER A 689 -13.43 36.89 -5.93
C SER A 689 -12.17 37.70 -6.17
N ASP A 690 -11.01 37.20 -5.72
CA ASP A 690 -9.72 37.84 -5.95
C ASP A 690 -9.43 38.05 -7.44
N TYR A 691 -9.81 37.06 -8.26
CA TYR A 691 -9.71 37.16 -9.73
C TYR A 691 -11.09 37.05 -10.36
N MET A 692 -11.49 38.07 -11.11
CA MET A 692 -12.80 38.11 -11.79
C MET A 692 -12.63 38.32 -13.31
N ALA A 693 -13.52 37.67 -14.08
CA ALA A 693 -13.69 37.96 -15.49
C ALA A 693 -14.88 38.91 -15.71
N THR A 694 -14.64 40.04 -16.36
CA THR A 694 -15.66 41.06 -16.71
C THR A 694 -15.64 41.37 -18.18
N ASP A 695 -16.68 42.05 -18.69
CA ASP A 695 -16.82 42.42 -20.09
C ASP A 695 -16.59 41.26 -21.06
N ILE A 696 -17.26 40.16 -20.79
CA ILE A 696 -17.13 38.94 -21.57
C ILE A 696 -17.92 39.10 -22.87
N ASP A 697 -17.23 39.01 -24.00
CA ASP A 697 -17.85 38.90 -25.33
C ASP A 697 -17.28 37.71 -26.09
N TYR A 698 -17.90 37.34 -27.20
CA TYR A 698 -17.56 36.15 -27.97
C TYR A 698 -17.38 36.52 -29.45
N ASP A 699 -16.38 35.91 -30.10
CA ASP A 699 -16.22 36.00 -31.56
C ASP A 699 -17.20 35.02 -32.28
N ASP A 700 -17.16 35.05 -33.65
CA ASP A 700 -18.00 34.19 -34.50
C ASP A 700 -17.77 32.69 -34.34
N GLU A 701 -16.63 32.30 -33.77
CA GLU A 701 -16.28 30.92 -33.42
C GLU A 701 -16.70 30.55 -32.01
N GLY A 702 -17.33 31.49 -31.26
CA GLY A 702 -17.76 31.32 -29.89
C GLY A 702 -16.61 31.36 -28.85
N CYS A 703 -15.42 31.84 -29.24
CA CYS A 703 -14.29 32.01 -28.35
C CYS A 703 -14.45 33.29 -27.53
N ALA A 704 -14.23 33.18 -26.21
CA ALA A 704 -14.45 34.31 -25.31
C ALA A 704 -13.26 35.28 -25.28
N ARG A 705 -13.60 36.57 -25.12
CA ARG A 705 -12.69 37.65 -24.79
C ARG A 705 -13.22 38.34 -23.54
N PHE A 706 -12.35 38.60 -22.55
CA PHE A 706 -12.76 39.17 -21.26
C PHE A 706 -11.63 39.96 -20.60
N ASN A 707 -12.00 40.91 -19.75
CA ASN A 707 -11.04 41.60 -18.89
C ASN A 707 -10.83 40.80 -17.59
N VAL A 708 -9.58 40.80 -17.12
CA VAL A 708 -9.21 40.16 -15.85
C VAL A 708 -9.08 41.26 -14.80
N ILE A 709 -9.85 41.16 -13.73
CA ILE A 709 -9.78 42.06 -12.58
C ILE A 709 -9.15 41.30 -11.42
N ASN A 710 -8.14 41.90 -10.75
CA ASN A 710 -7.59 41.38 -9.50
C ASN A 710 -7.60 42.50 -8.47
N ASP A 711 -8.21 42.28 -7.31
CA ASP A 711 -8.38 43.28 -6.24
C ASP A 711 -8.85 44.66 -6.77
N GLY A 712 -9.84 44.64 -7.68
CA GLY A 712 -10.39 45.81 -8.31
C GLY A 712 -9.53 46.46 -9.43
N ASN A 713 -8.33 45.98 -9.68
CA ASN A 713 -7.45 46.46 -10.74
C ASN A 713 -7.64 45.66 -12.02
N ASN A 714 -7.83 46.31 -13.14
CA ASN A 714 -7.86 45.68 -14.46
C ASN A 714 -6.44 45.33 -14.92
N LEU A 715 -6.09 44.05 -14.96
CA LEU A 715 -4.79 43.55 -15.41
C LEU A 715 -4.66 43.56 -16.94
N GLY A 716 -5.79 43.55 -17.68
CA GLY A 716 -5.83 43.57 -19.14
C GLY A 716 -6.84 42.55 -19.70
N ARG A 717 -6.84 42.47 -21.03
CA ARG A 717 -7.80 41.64 -21.78
C ARG A 717 -7.17 40.32 -22.26
N ILE A 718 -7.86 39.23 -22.00
CA ILE A 718 -7.55 37.86 -22.47
C ILE A 718 -8.44 37.53 -23.67
N GLU A 719 -7.88 36.79 -24.61
CA GLU A 719 -8.57 36.23 -25.77
C GLU A 719 -8.34 34.70 -25.77
N LEU A 720 -9.41 33.94 -25.65
CA LEU A 720 -9.34 32.49 -25.79
C LEU A 720 -9.31 32.08 -27.27
N SER A 721 -8.78 30.90 -27.55
CA SER A 721 -8.82 30.27 -28.86
C SER A 721 -9.69 28.99 -28.85
N VAL A 722 -10.46 28.80 -27.78
CA VAL A 722 -11.40 27.70 -27.58
C VAL A 722 -12.74 28.25 -27.14
N PRO A 723 -13.86 27.70 -27.66
CA PRO A 723 -15.20 28.21 -27.37
C PRO A 723 -15.71 27.78 -25.98
N GLY A 724 -16.75 28.48 -25.50
CA GLY A 724 -17.53 28.13 -24.34
C GLY A 724 -17.13 28.88 -23.05
N GLU A 725 -18.17 29.26 -22.28
CA GLU A 725 -18.03 30.02 -21.02
C GLU A 725 -17.26 29.27 -19.94
N HIS A 726 -17.39 27.94 -19.89
CA HIS A 726 -16.61 27.11 -18.95
C HIS A 726 -15.09 27.28 -19.17
N ASN A 727 -14.64 27.61 -20.40
CA ASN A 727 -13.24 27.88 -20.65
C ASN A 727 -12.79 29.25 -20.14
N VAL A 728 -13.71 30.20 -19.88
CA VAL A 728 -13.39 31.44 -19.16
C VAL A 728 -13.00 31.11 -17.73
N LEU A 729 -13.79 30.30 -17.04
CA LEU A 729 -13.46 29.84 -15.68
C LEU A 729 -12.15 29.02 -15.63
N ASN A 730 -11.95 28.10 -16.59
CA ASN A 730 -10.71 27.33 -16.69
C ASN A 730 -9.48 28.25 -16.87
N ALA A 731 -9.59 29.24 -17.78
CA ALA A 731 -8.52 30.22 -17.99
C ALA A 731 -8.29 31.10 -16.78
N LEU A 732 -9.35 31.57 -16.12
CA LEU A 732 -9.26 32.42 -14.94
C LEU A 732 -8.57 31.71 -13.77
N SER A 733 -8.84 30.43 -13.57
CA SER A 733 -8.13 29.59 -12.58
C SER A 733 -6.63 29.46 -12.88
N ALA A 734 -6.28 29.26 -14.17
CA ALA A 734 -4.89 29.22 -14.62
C ALA A 734 -4.17 30.56 -14.45
N ILE A 735 -4.86 31.68 -14.73
CA ILE A 735 -4.36 33.05 -14.51
C ILE A 735 -4.09 33.27 -13.02
N ALA A 736 -5.06 32.97 -12.14
CA ALA A 736 -4.94 33.13 -10.70
C ALA A 736 -3.75 32.36 -10.13
N LEU A 737 -3.57 31.10 -10.54
CA LEU A 737 -2.42 30.31 -10.13
C LEU A 737 -1.11 30.90 -10.67
N ALA A 738 -1.02 31.18 -11.95
CA ALA A 738 0.19 31.69 -12.57
C ALA A 738 0.63 33.04 -11.97
N SER A 739 -0.31 33.91 -11.68
CA SER A 739 -0.05 35.17 -10.99
C SER A 739 0.51 34.98 -9.57
N SER A 740 0.00 33.94 -8.85
CA SER A 740 0.52 33.55 -7.53
C SER A 740 1.97 33.03 -7.58
N TYR A 741 2.45 32.62 -8.76
CA TYR A 741 3.84 32.22 -9.03
C TYR A 741 4.67 33.34 -9.68
N ASP A 742 4.25 34.60 -9.57
CA ASP A 742 4.94 35.77 -10.10
C ASP A 742 5.24 35.68 -11.62
N ILE A 743 4.32 35.07 -12.38
CA ILE A 743 4.39 35.03 -13.84
C ILE A 743 3.74 36.32 -14.38
N SER A 744 4.43 37.00 -15.30
CA SER A 744 3.95 38.27 -15.87
C SER A 744 2.61 38.06 -16.61
N PHE A 745 1.71 39.06 -16.53
CA PHE A 745 0.42 38.99 -17.24
C PHE A 745 0.60 38.84 -18.75
N GLU A 746 1.67 39.40 -19.35
CA GLU A 746 2.00 39.27 -20.77
C GLU A 746 2.35 37.81 -21.13
N ASP A 747 3.11 37.08 -20.27
CA ASP A 747 3.42 35.67 -20.51
C ASP A 747 2.19 34.81 -20.31
N ILE A 748 1.35 35.13 -19.31
CA ILE A 748 0.06 34.50 -19.07
C ILE A 748 -0.83 34.61 -20.34
N LYS A 749 -0.95 35.85 -20.88
CA LYS A 749 -1.74 36.14 -22.09
C LYS A 749 -1.26 35.34 -23.29
N LYS A 750 0.07 35.31 -23.51
CA LYS A 750 0.70 34.54 -24.61
C LYS A 750 0.49 33.03 -24.42
N GLY A 751 0.67 32.50 -23.21
CA GLY A 751 0.47 31.10 -22.90
C GLY A 751 -0.98 30.62 -23.13
N ILE A 752 -1.96 31.40 -22.66
CA ILE A 752 -3.39 31.12 -22.90
C ILE A 752 -3.72 31.14 -24.40
N LYS A 753 -3.21 32.11 -25.14
CA LYS A 753 -3.49 32.20 -26.58
C LYS A 753 -2.92 31.03 -27.40
N LYS A 754 -1.87 30.35 -26.89
CA LYS A 754 -1.31 29.14 -27.48
C LYS A 754 -2.19 27.89 -27.27
N TYR A 755 -3.11 27.90 -26.32
CA TYR A 755 -4.03 26.80 -26.11
C TYR A 755 -5.11 26.77 -27.21
N LYS A 756 -5.04 25.78 -28.08
CA LYS A 756 -5.97 25.57 -29.22
C LYS A 756 -6.97 24.44 -28.96
N GLY A 757 -7.09 23.98 -27.71
CA GLY A 757 -7.85 22.80 -27.31
C GLY A 757 -6.96 21.59 -27.09
N ALA A 758 -7.49 20.65 -26.34
CA ALA A 758 -6.95 19.30 -26.19
C ALA A 758 -7.72 18.35 -27.13
N SER A 759 -7.09 17.26 -27.53
CA SER A 759 -7.77 16.26 -28.37
C SER A 759 -9.08 15.81 -27.73
N ARG A 760 -10.12 15.71 -28.53
CA ARG A 760 -11.48 15.37 -28.12
C ARG A 760 -12.11 16.36 -27.10
N ARG A 761 -11.77 17.66 -27.16
CA ARG A 761 -12.43 18.73 -26.37
C ARG A 761 -12.91 19.79 -27.31
N LEU A 762 -14.11 19.57 -27.89
CA LEU A 762 -14.70 20.31 -29.00
C LEU A 762 -13.68 20.49 -30.13
N GLU A 763 -12.99 19.39 -30.45
CA GLU A 763 -11.90 19.34 -31.44
C GLU A 763 -12.48 19.44 -32.84
N TYR A 764 -12.01 20.43 -33.62
CA TYR A 764 -12.35 20.51 -35.04
C TYR A 764 -11.58 19.45 -35.81
N LYS A 765 -12.30 18.53 -36.44
CA LYS A 765 -11.74 17.40 -37.20
C LYS A 765 -11.60 17.69 -38.70
N GLY A 766 -12.44 18.56 -39.27
CA GLY A 766 -12.46 18.84 -40.67
C GLY A 766 -13.87 19.10 -41.20
N LYS A 767 -14.08 18.91 -42.51
CA LYS A 767 -15.40 19.08 -43.16
C LYS A 767 -15.90 17.78 -43.79
N PHE A 768 -17.20 17.58 -43.71
CA PHE A 768 -17.94 16.55 -44.42
C PHE A 768 -19.06 17.17 -45.24
N LYS A 769 -19.00 17.09 -46.57
CA LYS A 769 -19.96 17.74 -47.52
C LYS A 769 -20.21 19.24 -47.21
N GLY A 770 -19.18 19.95 -46.74
CA GLY A 770 -19.28 21.36 -46.39
C GLY A 770 -19.60 21.61 -44.90
N ALA A 771 -20.22 20.67 -44.20
CA ALA A 771 -20.49 20.74 -42.76
C ALA A 771 -19.22 20.62 -41.96
N CYS A 772 -19.10 21.43 -40.90
CA CYS A 772 -17.98 21.37 -39.95
C CYS A 772 -18.13 20.19 -38.98
N VAL A 773 -17.12 19.32 -38.87
CA VAL A 773 -17.12 18.13 -37.99
C VAL A 773 -16.29 18.42 -36.74
N TYR A 774 -16.91 18.23 -35.56
CA TYR A 774 -16.29 18.36 -34.26
C TYR A 774 -16.36 17.05 -33.48
N ASP A 775 -15.41 16.82 -32.57
CA ASP A 775 -15.39 15.68 -31.63
C ASP A 775 -15.26 16.17 -30.19
N ASP A 776 -16.09 15.64 -29.28
CA ASP A 776 -16.04 16.00 -27.88
C ASP A 776 -16.14 14.76 -26.97
N TYR A 777 -15.31 14.73 -25.94
CA TYR A 777 -15.23 13.64 -24.97
C TYR A 777 -16.34 13.68 -23.90
N GLY A 778 -17.14 14.73 -23.88
CA GLY A 778 -18.21 14.94 -22.90
C GLY A 778 -19.14 13.74 -22.79
N HIS A 779 -19.26 13.23 -21.58
CA HIS A 779 -20.03 12.02 -21.29
C HIS A 779 -20.84 12.12 -19.99
N HIS A 780 -20.68 13.22 -19.24
CA HIS A 780 -21.56 13.59 -18.13
C HIS A 780 -22.60 14.63 -18.59
N PRO A 781 -23.86 14.62 -18.09
CA PRO A 781 -24.88 15.58 -18.53
C PRO A 781 -24.45 17.05 -18.45
N THR A 782 -23.71 17.44 -17.41
CA THR A 782 -23.14 18.77 -17.23
C THR A 782 -22.16 19.14 -18.35
N GLU A 783 -21.27 18.22 -18.75
CA GLU A 783 -20.31 18.41 -19.86
C GLU A 783 -21.06 18.54 -21.19
N ILE A 784 -22.02 17.65 -21.43
CA ILE A 784 -22.85 17.65 -22.64
C ILE A 784 -23.60 18.97 -22.78
N MET A 785 -24.14 19.48 -21.67
CA MET A 785 -24.84 20.78 -21.66
C MET A 785 -23.87 21.94 -21.96
N ALA A 786 -22.66 21.89 -21.39
CA ALA A 786 -21.63 22.91 -21.65
C ALA A 786 -21.20 22.90 -23.13
N THR A 787 -20.98 21.70 -23.70
CA THR A 787 -20.66 21.54 -25.13
C THR A 787 -21.82 21.99 -26.02
N SER A 788 -23.07 21.63 -25.70
CA SER A 788 -24.29 22.11 -26.38
C SER A 788 -24.36 23.63 -26.40
N ASN A 789 -24.17 24.27 -25.25
CA ASN A 789 -24.17 25.73 -25.14
C ASN A 789 -23.03 26.38 -25.95
N ALA A 790 -21.84 25.74 -25.99
CA ALA A 790 -20.71 26.24 -26.78
C ALA A 790 -21.00 26.15 -28.30
N ILE A 791 -21.60 25.06 -28.75
CA ILE A 791 -22.01 24.88 -30.15
C ILE A 791 -23.04 25.93 -30.57
N HIS A 792 -24.03 26.22 -29.73
CA HIS A 792 -25.08 27.19 -30.05
C HIS A 792 -24.59 28.65 -30.14
N LYS A 793 -23.35 28.92 -29.72
CA LYS A 793 -22.71 30.25 -29.92
C LYS A 793 -22.01 30.36 -31.30
N LYS A 794 -21.90 29.24 -32.05
CA LYS A 794 -21.31 29.22 -33.40
C LYS A 794 -22.37 29.51 -34.48
N GLN A 795 -21.90 29.95 -35.63
CA GLN A 795 -22.78 30.12 -36.81
C GLN A 795 -22.83 28.82 -37.62
N TYR A 796 -24.01 28.25 -37.80
CA TYR A 796 -24.29 27.07 -38.62
C TYR A 796 -25.77 27.06 -39.09
N ASN A 797 -26.11 26.23 -40.07
CA ASN A 797 -27.49 26.08 -40.52
C ASN A 797 -28.27 25.13 -39.59
N GLU A 798 -27.87 23.84 -39.54
CA GLU A 798 -28.46 22.81 -38.71
C GLU A 798 -27.37 22.07 -37.94
N SER A 799 -27.71 21.60 -36.73
CA SER A 799 -26.81 20.88 -35.86
C SER A 799 -27.14 19.39 -35.74
N TRP A 800 -26.14 18.55 -35.99
CA TRP A 800 -26.21 17.10 -35.89
C TRP A 800 -25.36 16.61 -34.76
N VAL A 801 -25.92 15.83 -33.82
CA VAL A 801 -25.15 15.20 -32.75
C VAL A 801 -25.22 13.68 -32.85
N ILE A 802 -24.08 13.01 -32.85
CA ILE A 802 -23.92 11.55 -32.70
C ILE A 802 -23.47 11.27 -31.28
N PHE A 803 -24.39 10.77 -30.45
CA PHE A 803 -24.18 10.59 -29.01
C PHE A 803 -23.95 9.12 -28.66
N GLU A 804 -22.84 8.86 -27.96
CA GLU A 804 -22.48 7.59 -27.33
C GLU A 804 -22.54 7.73 -25.83
N ALA A 805 -23.53 7.11 -25.17
CA ALA A 805 -23.57 7.07 -23.72
C ALA A 805 -22.42 6.20 -23.17
N HIS A 806 -21.79 6.66 -22.09
CA HIS A 806 -20.68 5.96 -21.47
C HIS A 806 -21.13 5.29 -20.17
N THR A 807 -20.99 3.96 -20.09
CA THR A 807 -21.38 2.99 -19.08
C THR A 807 -22.90 2.82 -18.89
N TYR A 808 -23.32 1.59 -18.63
CA TYR A 808 -24.73 1.25 -18.40
C TYR A 808 -25.28 1.88 -17.13
N SER A 809 -24.47 1.94 -16.06
CA SER A 809 -24.88 2.57 -14.79
C SER A 809 -25.18 4.05 -14.94
N ARG A 810 -24.33 4.79 -15.69
CA ARG A 810 -24.54 6.22 -15.96
C ARG A 810 -25.73 6.43 -16.90
N ALA A 811 -25.85 5.60 -17.97
CA ALA A 811 -26.98 5.66 -18.89
C ALA A 811 -28.32 5.44 -18.16
N TYR A 812 -28.39 4.44 -17.27
CA TYR A 812 -29.57 4.16 -16.47
C TYR A 812 -29.96 5.34 -15.55
N LYS A 813 -28.98 5.92 -14.87
CA LYS A 813 -29.19 6.97 -13.88
C LYS A 813 -29.55 8.31 -14.50
N HIS A 814 -28.89 8.68 -15.62
CA HIS A 814 -28.92 10.02 -16.19
C HIS A 814 -29.62 10.13 -17.55
N LYS A 815 -30.38 9.13 -17.98
CA LYS A 815 -31.05 9.14 -19.29
C LYS A 815 -31.90 10.39 -19.56
N ASP A 816 -32.64 10.87 -18.53
CA ASP A 816 -33.47 12.06 -18.66
C ASP A 816 -32.62 13.36 -18.66
N ASP A 817 -31.50 13.38 -17.93
CA ASP A 817 -30.54 14.49 -17.95
C ASP A 817 -29.82 14.57 -19.30
N PHE A 818 -29.45 13.42 -19.91
CA PHE A 818 -28.92 13.36 -21.27
C PHE A 818 -29.93 13.95 -22.27
N ALA A 819 -31.18 13.50 -22.19
CA ALA A 819 -32.22 14.01 -23.05
C ALA A 819 -32.39 15.54 -22.93
N LYS A 820 -32.31 16.07 -21.70
CA LYS A 820 -32.36 17.50 -21.41
C LYS A 820 -31.16 18.24 -22.00
N ALA A 821 -29.96 17.66 -21.96
CA ALA A 821 -28.74 18.27 -22.47
C ALA A 821 -28.68 18.26 -24.01
N LEU A 822 -29.23 17.22 -24.64
CA LEU A 822 -29.22 17.03 -26.09
C LEU A 822 -30.38 17.74 -26.84
N LYS A 823 -31.45 18.13 -26.14
CA LYS A 823 -32.67 18.68 -26.76
C LYS A 823 -32.47 19.93 -27.65
N ASN A 824 -31.35 20.61 -27.48
CA ASN A 824 -31.07 21.83 -28.22
C ASN A 824 -30.53 21.55 -29.63
N PHE A 825 -29.99 20.35 -29.89
CA PHE A 825 -29.56 19.97 -31.24
C PHE A 825 -30.79 19.74 -32.16
N ASP A 826 -30.62 19.99 -33.46
CA ASP A 826 -31.68 19.84 -34.41
C ASP A 826 -31.90 18.35 -34.72
N HIS A 827 -30.83 17.58 -34.90
CA HIS A 827 -30.85 16.17 -35.23
C HIS A 827 -30.00 15.37 -34.27
N ILE A 828 -30.55 14.27 -33.74
CA ILE A 828 -29.89 13.46 -32.72
C ILE A 828 -29.79 11.99 -33.14
N ILE A 829 -28.60 11.46 -33.27
CA ILE A 829 -28.32 10.05 -33.49
C ILE A 829 -27.74 9.49 -32.20
N VAL A 830 -28.32 8.43 -31.67
CA VAL A 830 -27.79 7.68 -30.54
C VAL A 830 -27.12 6.43 -31.11
N THR A 831 -25.86 6.15 -30.69
CA THR A 831 -25.16 4.92 -31.03
C THR A 831 -25.10 3.98 -29.83
N ASP A 832 -24.42 2.84 -29.95
CA ASP A 832 -24.30 1.83 -28.86
C ASP A 832 -23.83 2.45 -27.57
N ILE A 833 -24.36 1.99 -26.44
CA ILE A 833 -23.83 2.37 -25.12
C ILE A 833 -22.43 1.75 -24.96
N TYR A 834 -21.43 2.58 -24.74
CA TYR A 834 -20.07 2.10 -24.49
C TYR A 834 -19.96 1.51 -23.09
N ALA A 835 -19.92 0.19 -23.01
CA ALA A 835 -19.94 -0.56 -21.75
C ALA A 835 -18.71 -0.31 -20.84
N ALA A 836 -17.57 0.10 -21.40
CA ALA A 836 -16.28 0.19 -20.72
C ALA A 836 -15.93 -1.15 -20.01
N ARG A 837 -16.29 -1.30 -18.74
CA ARG A 837 -16.01 -2.50 -17.92
C ARG A 837 -17.26 -3.07 -17.26
N GLU A 838 -18.43 -2.48 -17.55
CA GLU A 838 -19.69 -2.85 -16.90
C GLU A 838 -20.43 -3.92 -17.68
N GLU A 839 -21.11 -4.81 -16.96
CA GLU A 839 -22.17 -5.64 -17.50
C GLU A 839 -23.50 -4.91 -17.35
N ASN A 840 -24.41 -5.09 -18.30
CA ASN A 840 -25.72 -4.44 -18.29
C ASN A 840 -26.68 -5.09 -17.28
N VAL A 841 -26.42 -4.89 -15.98
CA VAL A 841 -27.28 -5.36 -14.90
C VAL A 841 -28.55 -4.54 -14.72
N TYR A 842 -28.63 -3.37 -15.35
CA TYR A 842 -29.75 -2.41 -15.23
C TYR A 842 -30.80 -2.64 -16.32
N GLY A 843 -30.52 -3.44 -17.33
CA GLY A 843 -31.41 -3.68 -18.47
C GLY A 843 -31.68 -2.43 -19.32
N ILE A 844 -30.82 -1.39 -19.22
CA ILE A 844 -30.92 -0.15 -20.01
C ILE A 844 -30.55 -0.40 -21.46
N THR A 845 -31.27 0.20 -22.41
CA THR A 845 -31.00 0.10 -23.84
C THR A 845 -30.88 1.48 -24.45
N GLU A 846 -30.34 1.55 -25.69
CA GLU A 846 -30.23 2.75 -26.50
C GLU A 846 -31.63 3.32 -26.79
N ASP A 847 -32.63 2.44 -26.99
CA ASP A 847 -34.03 2.83 -27.18
C ASP A 847 -34.61 3.58 -25.98
N ASP A 848 -34.16 3.30 -24.76
CA ASP A 848 -34.61 4.04 -23.56
C ASP A 848 -34.10 5.48 -23.57
N ILE A 849 -32.88 5.71 -24.07
CA ILE A 849 -32.31 7.05 -24.28
C ILE A 849 -33.06 7.77 -25.37
N VAL A 850 -33.30 7.11 -26.50
CA VAL A 850 -34.09 7.67 -27.63
C VAL A 850 -35.50 8.05 -27.15
N LYS A 851 -36.18 7.18 -26.39
CA LYS A 851 -37.50 7.49 -25.81
C LYS A 851 -37.45 8.69 -24.86
N ALA A 852 -36.40 8.81 -24.06
CA ALA A 852 -36.24 9.97 -23.16
C ALA A 852 -36.08 11.28 -23.94
N ILE A 853 -35.31 11.28 -25.06
CA ILE A 853 -35.12 12.44 -25.93
C ILE A 853 -36.47 12.83 -26.60
N LYS A 854 -37.21 11.85 -27.10
CA LYS A 854 -38.52 12.08 -27.71
C LYS A 854 -39.56 12.73 -26.78
N LYS A 855 -39.49 12.53 -25.46
CA LYS A 855 -40.33 13.21 -24.47
C LYS A 855 -40.15 14.74 -24.47
N TYR A 856 -38.98 15.23 -24.90
CA TYR A 856 -38.70 16.66 -25.06
C TYR A 856 -39.10 17.23 -26.41
N GLY A 857 -39.81 16.44 -27.25
CA GLY A 857 -40.31 16.88 -28.56
C GLY A 857 -39.24 16.88 -29.65
N LYS A 858 -38.11 16.15 -29.45
CA LYS A 858 -37.04 16.04 -30.43
C LYS A 858 -37.06 14.67 -31.09
N GLU A 859 -36.79 14.65 -32.40
CA GLU A 859 -36.56 13.39 -33.12
C GLU A 859 -35.17 12.87 -32.79
N ALA A 860 -35.09 11.57 -32.49
CA ALA A 860 -33.83 10.86 -32.23
C ALA A 860 -33.94 9.46 -32.82
N PHE A 861 -32.83 8.96 -33.37
CA PHE A 861 -32.73 7.66 -34.01
C PHE A 861 -31.56 6.88 -33.35
N TYR A 862 -31.73 5.55 -33.23
CA TYR A 862 -30.65 4.65 -32.86
C TYR A 862 -30.02 4.04 -34.13
N ILE A 863 -28.71 4.21 -34.28
CA ILE A 863 -27.92 3.60 -35.37
C ILE A 863 -26.63 3.06 -34.77
N SER A 864 -26.44 1.72 -34.77
CA SER A 864 -25.27 1.05 -34.16
C SER A 864 -24.01 1.14 -35.05
N ASN A 865 -24.19 0.90 -36.36
CA ASN A 865 -23.09 0.78 -37.32
C ASN A 865 -22.58 2.17 -37.75
N TYR A 866 -21.28 2.43 -37.67
CA TYR A 866 -20.69 3.73 -38.03
C TYR A 866 -20.75 4.03 -39.55
N ASP A 867 -20.67 3.01 -40.40
CA ASP A 867 -20.83 3.20 -41.85
C ASP A 867 -22.28 3.57 -42.21
N ASP A 868 -23.28 3.01 -41.51
CA ASP A 868 -24.68 3.38 -41.65
C ASP A 868 -24.93 4.82 -41.14
N ILE A 869 -24.27 5.26 -40.07
CA ILE A 869 -24.29 6.66 -39.63
C ILE A 869 -23.75 7.57 -40.75
N LYS A 870 -22.58 7.24 -41.31
CA LYS A 870 -22.01 7.99 -42.45
C LYS A 870 -22.95 8.02 -43.66
N LEU A 871 -23.54 6.89 -44.00
CA LEU A 871 -24.49 6.81 -45.10
C LEU A 871 -25.73 7.70 -44.85
N TYR A 872 -26.30 7.64 -43.66
CA TYR A 872 -27.43 8.47 -43.24
C TYR A 872 -27.07 9.95 -43.33
N LEU A 873 -25.98 10.41 -42.70
CA LEU A 873 -25.50 11.79 -42.76
C LEU A 873 -25.23 12.23 -44.24
N SER A 874 -24.77 11.34 -45.09
CA SER A 874 -24.52 11.66 -46.49
C SER A 874 -25.77 12.04 -47.28
N GLN A 875 -26.96 11.62 -46.83
CA GLN A 875 -28.24 11.91 -47.47
C GLN A 875 -28.87 13.24 -46.98
N TYR A 876 -28.60 13.62 -45.71
CA TYR A 876 -29.37 14.70 -45.07
C TYR A 876 -28.52 15.93 -44.68
N VAL A 877 -27.17 15.80 -44.56
CA VAL A 877 -26.28 16.90 -44.22
C VAL A 877 -25.96 17.79 -45.40
N HIS A 878 -26.00 19.09 -45.19
CA HIS A 878 -25.78 20.14 -46.16
C HIS A 878 -24.56 21.03 -45.84
N ASP A 879 -24.13 21.83 -46.80
CA ASP A 879 -23.08 22.83 -46.60
C ASP A 879 -23.52 23.87 -45.56
N GLY A 880 -22.63 24.20 -44.62
CA GLY A 880 -22.93 25.11 -43.53
C GLY A 880 -23.55 24.48 -42.30
N ASP A 881 -23.82 23.15 -42.31
CA ASP A 881 -24.24 22.42 -41.12
C ASP A 881 -23.06 22.17 -40.15
N LEU A 882 -23.39 21.72 -38.95
CA LEU A 882 -22.42 21.31 -37.93
C LEU A 882 -22.71 19.88 -37.50
N ILE A 883 -21.68 19.04 -37.49
CA ILE A 883 -21.72 17.66 -36.97
C ILE A 883 -20.85 17.55 -35.71
N LEU A 884 -21.41 17.01 -34.66
CA LEU A 884 -20.71 16.75 -33.39
C LEU A 884 -20.75 15.26 -33.07
N THR A 885 -19.58 14.61 -32.89
CA THR A 885 -19.49 13.33 -32.20
C THR A 885 -19.27 13.58 -30.71
N LEU A 886 -20.05 12.93 -29.84
CA LEU A 886 -20.12 13.23 -28.42
C LEU A 886 -20.13 11.96 -27.56
N GLY A 887 -19.06 11.73 -26.76
CA GLY A 887 -18.94 10.57 -25.92
C GLY A 887 -17.48 10.17 -25.60
N ALA A 888 -17.28 9.41 -24.52
CA ALA A 888 -15.95 9.03 -24.06
C ALA A 888 -15.39 7.74 -24.69
N GLY A 889 -16.19 7.00 -25.43
CA GLY A 889 -15.80 5.74 -26.03
C GLY A 889 -15.33 5.86 -27.49
N ASN A 890 -15.90 5.03 -28.37
CA ASN A 890 -15.47 4.85 -29.75
C ASN A 890 -16.11 5.81 -30.77
N VAL A 891 -17.07 6.62 -30.36
CA VAL A 891 -17.82 7.52 -31.29
C VAL A 891 -16.90 8.47 -32.07
N THR A 892 -15.74 8.82 -31.56
CA THR A 892 -14.73 9.63 -32.26
C THR A 892 -14.35 9.04 -33.62
N LYS A 893 -14.44 7.70 -33.81
CA LYS A 893 -14.18 7.02 -35.06
C LYS A 893 -15.18 7.45 -36.19
N VAL A 894 -16.37 7.86 -35.77
CA VAL A 894 -17.36 8.40 -36.74
C VAL A 894 -16.83 9.73 -37.27
N ALA A 895 -16.33 10.62 -36.44
CA ALA A 895 -15.72 11.87 -36.91
C ALA A 895 -14.53 11.61 -37.85
N ASP A 896 -13.64 10.68 -37.49
CA ASP A 896 -12.51 10.29 -38.34
C ASP A 896 -12.96 9.70 -39.69
N LEU A 897 -14.03 8.87 -39.67
CA LEU A 897 -14.61 8.26 -40.85
C LEU A 897 -15.24 9.30 -41.80
N LEU A 898 -15.87 10.35 -41.24
CA LEU A 898 -16.50 11.42 -42.03
C LEU A 898 -15.46 12.30 -42.73
N VAL A 899 -14.35 12.62 -42.07
CA VAL A 899 -13.32 13.53 -42.62
C VAL A 899 -12.20 12.80 -43.38
N SER A 900 -12.13 11.46 -43.31
CA SER A 900 -11.20 10.69 -44.13
C SER A 900 -11.43 10.95 -45.62
N LYS A 901 -10.37 11.38 -46.30
CA LYS A 901 -10.41 11.46 -47.77
C LYS A 901 -10.67 10.06 -48.29
N ASN A 902 -11.77 9.84 -48.99
CA ASN A 902 -11.90 8.63 -49.82
C ASN A 902 -10.75 8.67 -50.84
N GLU A 903 -9.76 7.77 -50.72
CA GLU A 903 -8.89 7.36 -51.80
C GLU A 903 -9.70 6.59 -52.86
#